data_98afcbba654f05f418f9c317ee559393
#
_entry.id   98afcbba654f05f418f9c317ee559393
#
_cell.length_a   1.000
_cell.length_b   1.000
_cell.length_c   1.000
_cell.angle_alpha   90.00
_cell.angle_beta   90.00
_cell.angle_gamma   90.00
#
_symmetry.space_group_name_H-M   'P 1'
#
loop_
_entity.id
_entity.type
_entity.pdbx_description
1 polymer ?
#
loop_
_entity_poly.entity_id
_entity_poly.type
_entity_poly.pdbx_seq_one_letter_code
_entity_poly.pdbx_strand_id
1 'polypeptide(L)'
;MAMRQKVFESNNKGLFDIAVGEGNISADYATELQNARVALNGEVSKRRGRTLFNTVAAGHAAGNSIDTYASGNKSAQISMYSTTNEQVGFAITLSGDKNIQTVDFFLDKVGTPTADSVMKAKIYAVTGSVGTSGLPTGSLLATSIDVDVSVLTGTFAFVPFTFEEPYAATAGNFAIFLEYNSGDASNYVRIGTDSSSPTHGSNAFATNTVGSGWAADTTQDIIFKLDSAGPKIDSLMIYEGDYPDTFEVLAQADTRLLRYSSTTGGFSTVIKTGLTAAYPLNWTMFRTKLCLSNGTDNPFKYGYMPKPATPTTGTSASGTKAGRTYYVAVTYITANGESIPSEEATQVIAINNVLTVTSPLSIVGATGYNVYHHTVSGALKLQTASPLAIGANYTETTGSLNDGALVPTANTAWHVTDLADIPPKGKYIIALNSRLWISGVPGRDTKFTGSAVDDEDDWTTASDFVDIDLAGVLSRGDAITGLGRLGQSGKLIIGLRNHIVTYSVPAVFSSIAIDKIVYNTGLMGHRAMDEVGLDNYLVEPEGVNSVKAELIIQGLRTKKLSDNIRDRLNPLLKAVTNKDEVNVVNNKKNNEFWINIPSLSRRYVYDYAIKAWMEDRDITTYQSVRTPDGDIFSGGANGRVYKEYQSATNVDVYADGGDNIDVNWRWDTPWLWLNNIGIKKIFKYFQFKGSGAAGTFKLETFFDFESTPYSTFYLQTTPSKWGDVEWGAAYWDFPDVNKVLIPMIGMGRAVKFSFTADHKTDISIAFYGVKYVPSGHKAND
;
A
#
# COMPACT_ATOMS: atom_id res chain seq x y z
N MET A 1 18.86 -15.76 52.65
CA MET A 1 17.70 -15.00 52.16
C MET A 1 16.93 -15.86 51.18
N ALA A 2 15.60 -15.97 51.34
CA ALA A 2 14.81 -16.77 50.42
C ALA A 2 14.75 -16.09 49.03
N MET A 3 14.90 -16.91 48.00
CA MET A 3 14.74 -16.47 46.62
C MET A 3 13.25 -16.13 46.38
N ARG A 4 12.98 -14.98 45.82
CA ARG A 4 11.64 -14.54 45.40
C ARG A 4 11.49 -14.62 43.90
N GLN A 5 10.30 -14.93 43.44
CA GLN A 5 9.96 -14.96 42.04
C GLN A 5 8.77 -14.02 41.78
N LYS A 6 8.85 -13.23 40.74
CA LYS A 6 7.74 -12.44 40.17
C LYS A 6 7.56 -12.87 38.72
N VAL A 7 6.37 -13.29 38.39
CA VAL A 7 5.95 -13.64 37.04
C VAL A 7 5.04 -12.52 36.55
N PHE A 8 5.23 -12.09 35.34
CA PHE A 8 4.38 -11.13 34.65
C PHE A 8 3.74 -11.86 33.47
N GLU A 9 2.44 -11.75 33.36
CA GLU A 9 1.77 -12.02 32.10
C GLU A 9 2.25 -10.97 31.08
N SER A 10 2.30 -11.31 29.81
CA SER A 10 2.71 -10.38 28.76
C SER A 10 1.77 -9.18 28.70
N ASN A 11 2.24 -8.06 28.17
CA ASN A 11 1.54 -6.78 28.19
C ASN A 11 0.24 -6.86 27.36
N ASN A 12 -0.89 -6.95 28.04
CA ASN A 12 -2.19 -7.02 27.37
C ASN A 12 -2.84 -5.66 27.11
N LYS A 13 -2.21 -4.55 27.52
CA LYS A 13 -2.72 -3.18 27.40
C LYS A 13 -1.99 -2.33 26.35
N GLY A 14 -0.98 -2.92 25.69
CA GLY A 14 -0.26 -2.27 24.62
C GLY A 14 0.72 -1.18 25.07
N LEU A 15 0.98 -0.25 24.17
CA LEU A 15 1.93 0.85 24.35
C LEU A 15 1.37 1.91 25.30
N PHE A 16 2.22 2.40 26.22
CA PHE A 16 1.91 3.49 27.12
C PHE A 16 3.05 4.50 27.13
N ASP A 17 2.74 5.73 26.78
CA ASP A 17 3.72 6.82 26.71
C ASP A 17 3.06 8.15 27.11
N ILE A 18 2.97 8.34 28.42
CA ILE A 18 2.60 9.60 29.03
C ILE A 18 3.77 10.07 29.90
N ALA A 19 3.98 11.37 30.04
CA ALA A 19 5.05 11.97 30.83
C ALA A 19 4.88 11.77 32.35
N VAL A 20 4.77 10.51 32.78
CA VAL A 20 4.69 10.14 34.22
C VAL A 20 6.00 9.58 34.77
N GLY A 21 7.07 9.58 33.97
CA GLY A 21 8.31 8.87 34.26
C GLY A 21 8.16 7.35 34.08
N GLU A 22 9.08 6.74 33.36
CA GLU A 22 9.03 5.30 33.04
C GLU A 22 8.89 4.37 34.24
N GLY A 23 9.37 4.80 35.41
CA GLY A 23 9.26 4.04 36.67
C GLY A 23 7.86 3.94 37.26
N ASN A 24 6.91 4.76 36.80
CA ASN A 24 5.53 4.77 37.29
C ASN A 24 4.55 4.09 36.31
N ILE A 25 5.04 3.57 35.20
CA ILE A 25 4.23 2.83 34.23
C ILE A 25 3.93 1.45 34.80
N SER A 26 2.66 1.04 34.74
CA SER A 26 2.25 -0.30 35.18
C SER A 26 2.96 -1.39 34.34
N ALA A 27 3.33 -2.49 34.98
CA ALA A 27 3.93 -3.65 34.32
C ALA A 27 3.04 -4.28 33.21
N ASP A 28 1.75 -3.91 33.17
CA ASP A 28 0.82 -4.35 32.12
C ASP A 28 0.99 -3.59 30.79
N TYR A 29 1.86 -2.58 30.72
CA TYR A 29 2.13 -1.81 29.52
C TYR A 29 3.56 -2.00 29.03
N ALA A 30 3.77 -1.71 27.77
CA ALA A 30 5.09 -1.60 27.16
C ALA A 30 5.50 -0.14 27.01
N THR A 31 6.79 0.16 27.14
CA THR A 31 7.34 1.47 26.81
C THR A 31 7.76 1.57 25.34
N GLU A 32 7.99 0.42 24.69
CA GLU A 32 8.23 0.31 23.26
C GLU A 32 7.54 -0.95 22.72
N LEU A 33 6.79 -0.84 21.63
CA LEU A 33 6.18 -1.92 20.87
C LEU A 33 6.31 -1.60 19.39
N GLN A 34 7.40 -2.01 18.80
CA GLN A 34 7.68 -1.79 17.39
C GLN A 34 7.39 -3.06 16.60
N ASN A 35 6.58 -2.94 15.54
CA ASN A 35 6.22 -4.06 14.68
C ASN A 35 5.70 -5.28 15.45
N ALA A 36 5.00 -5.05 16.54
CA ALA A 36 4.46 -6.05 17.46
C ALA A 36 2.93 -6.09 17.45
N ARG A 37 2.37 -7.23 17.85
CA ARG A 37 0.93 -7.40 18.08
C ARG A 37 0.71 -8.01 19.44
N VAL A 38 -0.33 -7.54 20.12
CA VAL A 38 -0.75 -8.05 21.44
C VAL A 38 -2.03 -8.86 21.27
N ALA A 39 -2.03 -10.10 21.67
CA ALA A 39 -3.21 -10.97 21.61
C ALA A 39 -4.11 -10.79 22.85
N LEU A 40 -5.36 -11.28 22.77
CA LEU A 40 -6.32 -11.26 23.87
C LEU A 40 -5.80 -11.94 25.15
N ASN A 41 -4.98 -12.98 25.03
CA ASN A 41 -4.33 -13.67 26.14
C ASN A 41 -3.10 -12.95 26.67
N GLY A 42 -2.80 -11.76 26.15
CA GLY A 42 -1.66 -10.94 26.53
C GLY A 42 -0.34 -11.34 25.87
N GLU A 43 -0.32 -12.31 24.98
CA GLU A 43 0.87 -12.70 24.24
C GLU A 43 1.33 -11.58 23.30
N VAL A 44 2.63 -11.29 23.27
CA VAL A 44 3.24 -10.31 22.35
C VAL A 44 3.94 -11.06 21.25
N SER A 45 3.52 -10.85 20.02
CA SER A 45 4.07 -11.47 18.84
C SER A 45 4.58 -10.43 17.84
N LYS A 46 5.42 -10.85 16.92
CA LYS A 46 5.84 -10.05 15.76
C LYS A 46 4.66 -9.88 14.80
N ARG A 47 4.52 -8.70 14.15
CA ARG A 47 3.48 -8.52 13.13
C ARG A 47 3.74 -9.41 11.91
N ARG A 48 2.68 -9.80 11.23
CA ARG A 48 2.79 -10.45 9.93
C ARG A 48 3.26 -9.46 8.87
N GLY A 49 3.99 -9.95 7.89
CA GLY A 49 4.46 -9.17 6.76
C GLY A 49 3.36 -8.88 5.74
N ARG A 50 3.64 -7.96 4.85
CA ARG A 50 2.84 -7.64 3.68
C ARG A 50 3.44 -8.30 2.44
N THR A 51 2.63 -8.63 1.46
CA THR A 51 3.06 -9.19 0.19
C THR A 51 2.82 -8.20 -0.94
N LEU A 52 3.70 -8.20 -1.93
CA LEU A 52 3.52 -7.40 -3.12
C LEU A 52 2.29 -7.91 -3.89
N PHE A 53 1.36 -7.00 -4.20
CA PHE A 53 0.17 -7.32 -4.99
C PHE A 53 0.42 -7.20 -6.49
N ASN A 54 1.16 -6.18 -6.92
CA ASN A 54 1.50 -5.98 -8.34
C ASN A 54 2.97 -6.28 -8.60
N THR A 55 3.24 -7.24 -9.47
CA THR A 55 4.59 -7.60 -9.92
C THR A 55 5.22 -6.52 -10.79
N VAL A 56 4.40 -5.74 -11.50
CA VAL A 56 4.82 -4.57 -12.29
C VAL A 56 4.36 -3.31 -11.61
N ALA A 57 5.28 -2.38 -11.34
CA ALA A 57 4.95 -1.10 -10.69
C ALA A 57 3.90 -0.31 -11.49
N ALA A 58 2.93 0.31 -10.80
CA ALA A 58 1.93 1.15 -11.44
C ALA A 58 2.59 2.35 -12.12
N GLY A 59 2.14 2.65 -13.34
CA GLY A 59 2.74 3.72 -14.13
C GLY A 59 4.05 3.33 -14.84
N HIS A 60 4.54 2.11 -14.63
CA HIS A 60 5.61 1.52 -15.43
C HIS A 60 5.04 1.12 -16.81
N ALA A 61 4.84 2.09 -17.67
CA ALA A 61 4.82 1.79 -19.10
C ALA A 61 6.26 1.54 -19.57
N ALA A 62 6.47 0.75 -20.59
CA ALA A 62 7.74 0.70 -21.31
C ALA A 62 8.17 2.14 -21.63
N GLY A 63 9.09 2.72 -20.82
CA GLY A 63 9.46 4.15 -20.88
C GLY A 63 10.03 4.73 -19.58
N ASN A 64 10.05 3.99 -18.49
CA ASN A 64 10.74 4.43 -17.25
C ASN A 64 12.22 4.02 -17.24
N SER A 65 12.71 3.46 -18.33
CA SER A 65 14.14 3.25 -18.49
C SER A 65 14.82 4.62 -18.58
N ILE A 66 15.73 4.86 -17.64
CA ILE A 66 16.58 6.05 -17.65
C ILE A 66 17.59 5.89 -18.77
N ASP A 67 18.20 4.71 -18.81
CA ASP A 67 19.21 4.33 -19.80
C ASP A 67 19.36 2.81 -19.89
N THR A 68 19.83 2.28 -21.03
CA THR A 68 20.02 0.85 -21.20
C THR A 68 21.05 0.54 -22.29
N TYR A 69 21.91 -0.44 -22.02
CA TYR A 69 22.73 -1.07 -23.04
C TYR A 69 22.35 -2.54 -23.16
N ALA A 70 21.71 -2.91 -24.27
CA ALA A 70 20.97 -4.16 -24.41
C ALA A 70 21.84 -5.43 -24.40
N SER A 71 21.32 -6.56 -23.91
CA SER A 71 22.01 -7.86 -23.86
C SER A 71 22.47 -8.38 -25.21
N GLY A 72 21.82 -7.95 -26.32
CA GLY A 72 22.25 -8.31 -27.68
C GLY A 72 23.64 -7.80 -28.07
N ASN A 73 24.16 -6.78 -27.35
CA ASN A 73 25.49 -6.21 -27.60
C ASN A 73 26.60 -6.98 -26.86
N LYS A 74 26.27 -7.97 -26.01
CA LYS A 74 27.30 -8.69 -25.27
C LYS A 74 28.24 -9.45 -26.17
N SER A 75 29.51 -9.11 -26.13
CA SER A 75 30.61 -9.77 -26.86
C SER A 75 31.73 -10.28 -25.95
N ALA A 76 31.81 -9.74 -24.71
CA ALA A 76 32.83 -10.10 -23.72
C ALA A 76 32.24 -10.16 -22.29
N GLN A 77 33.09 -10.38 -21.30
CA GLN A 77 32.75 -10.35 -19.87
C GLN A 77 33.95 -10.04 -18.99
N ILE A 78 33.68 -9.49 -17.80
CA ILE A 78 34.66 -9.27 -16.75
C ILE A 78 34.38 -10.24 -15.61
N SER A 79 35.39 -10.97 -15.15
CA SER A 79 35.30 -11.89 -14.00
C SER A 79 35.55 -11.12 -12.70
N MET A 80 34.73 -11.39 -11.70
CA MET A 80 34.75 -10.74 -10.38
C MET A 80 34.91 -11.81 -9.29
N TYR A 81 35.96 -11.69 -8.47
CA TYR A 81 36.19 -12.51 -7.28
C TYR A 81 37.18 -11.81 -6.35
N SER A 82 37.36 -12.32 -5.13
CA SER A 82 38.29 -11.74 -4.14
C SER A 82 39.66 -11.49 -4.76
N THR A 83 40.20 -10.29 -4.59
CA THR A 83 41.46 -9.77 -5.17
C THR A 83 41.49 -9.58 -6.69
N THR A 84 40.34 -9.77 -7.39
CA THR A 84 40.29 -9.56 -8.84
C THR A 84 38.95 -8.94 -9.25
N ASN A 85 39.00 -7.67 -9.70
CA ASN A 85 37.85 -6.91 -10.10
C ASN A 85 36.70 -6.96 -9.06
N GLU A 86 37.02 -6.63 -7.79
CA GLU A 86 36.02 -6.66 -6.71
C GLU A 86 34.88 -5.66 -6.90
N GLN A 87 35.13 -4.62 -7.71
CA GLN A 87 34.13 -3.65 -8.11
C GLN A 87 34.24 -3.36 -9.60
N VAL A 88 33.13 -3.49 -10.34
CA VAL A 88 33.05 -3.29 -11.79
C VAL A 88 31.80 -2.48 -12.12
N GLY A 89 31.93 -1.45 -12.92
CA GLY A 89 30.81 -0.62 -13.29
C GLY A 89 31.05 0.32 -14.46
N PHE A 90 30.22 1.35 -14.54
CA PHE A 90 30.20 2.32 -15.64
C PHE A 90 29.96 3.74 -15.13
N ALA A 91 30.57 4.71 -15.82
CA ALA A 91 30.28 6.12 -15.64
C ALA A 91 29.29 6.59 -16.68
N ILE A 92 28.28 7.36 -16.25
CA ILE A 92 27.15 7.79 -17.08
C ILE A 92 26.82 9.25 -16.83
N THR A 93 26.25 9.93 -17.83
CA THR A 93 25.70 11.29 -17.73
C THR A 93 24.18 11.25 -17.78
N LEU A 94 23.52 11.78 -16.76
CA LEU A 94 22.07 11.98 -16.75
C LEU A 94 21.72 13.37 -17.25
N SER A 95 20.88 13.45 -18.28
CA SER A 95 20.46 14.69 -18.94
C SER A 95 19.44 15.52 -18.14
N GLY A 96 18.91 14.98 -17.04
CA GLY A 96 17.93 15.63 -16.17
C GLY A 96 17.81 14.89 -14.83
N ASP A 97 17.10 15.50 -13.90
CA ASP A 97 16.84 14.90 -12.60
C ASP A 97 16.08 13.57 -12.75
N LYS A 98 16.54 12.55 -12.06
CA LYS A 98 15.98 11.19 -12.10
C LYS A 98 15.92 10.58 -10.70
N ASN A 99 14.91 9.77 -10.46
CA ASN A 99 14.85 8.94 -9.26
C ASN A 99 15.26 7.51 -9.64
N ILE A 100 16.51 7.15 -9.43
CA ILE A 100 17.04 5.82 -9.74
C ILE A 100 16.49 4.82 -8.73
N GLN A 101 15.75 3.82 -9.19
CA GLN A 101 15.20 2.75 -8.36
C GLN A 101 15.96 1.44 -8.50
N THR A 102 16.29 1.04 -9.73
CA THR A 102 17.00 -0.20 -10.01
C THR A 102 18.11 0.01 -11.02
N VAL A 103 19.16 -0.74 -10.84
CA VAL A 103 20.15 -1.00 -11.88
C VAL A 103 20.25 -2.50 -12.10
N ASP A 104 20.00 -2.94 -13.32
CA ASP A 104 20.17 -4.34 -13.70
C ASP A 104 21.53 -4.52 -14.34
N PHE A 105 22.34 -5.41 -13.81
CA PHE A 105 23.56 -5.87 -14.46
C PHE A 105 23.33 -7.22 -15.15
N PHE A 106 23.97 -7.42 -16.30
CA PHE A 106 23.86 -8.67 -17.05
C PHE A 106 24.90 -9.65 -16.53
N LEU A 107 24.45 -10.60 -15.68
CA LEU A 107 25.33 -11.45 -14.86
C LEU A 107 25.13 -12.92 -15.12
N ASP A 108 26.21 -13.70 -14.88
CA ASP A 108 26.15 -15.13 -14.65
C ASP A 108 27.20 -15.54 -13.60
N LYS A 109 27.27 -16.83 -13.26
CA LYS A 109 28.31 -17.38 -12.37
C LYS A 109 29.02 -18.57 -13.00
N VAL A 110 30.26 -18.76 -12.57
CA VAL A 110 31.09 -19.94 -12.87
C VAL A 110 31.32 -20.71 -11.58
N GLY A 111 31.19 -22.02 -11.63
CA GLY A 111 31.33 -22.88 -10.46
C GLY A 111 30.21 -22.69 -9.42
N THR A 112 30.57 -22.87 -8.17
CA THR A 112 29.70 -22.72 -7.02
C THR A 112 30.29 -21.67 -6.07
N PRO A 113 30.12 -20.36 -6.32
CA PRO A 113 30.54 -19.32 -5.38
C PRO A 113 29.97 -19.59 -3.99
N THR A 114 30.71 -19.18 -2.96
CA THR A 114 30.36 -19.45 -1.56
C THR A 114 28.92 -19.09 -1.28
N ALA A 115 28.15 -20.00 -0.71
CA ALA A 115 26.80 -19.72 -0.24
C ALA A 115 26.82 -18.55 0.76
N ASP A 116 25.77 -17.73 0.75
CA ASP A 116 25.63 -16.52 1.57
C ASP A 116 26.57 -15.35 1.18
N SER A 117 27.28 -15.43 0.06
CA SER A 117 27.99 -14.26 -0.46
C SER A 117 27.01 -13.34 -1.21
N VAL A 118 27.14 -12.04 -0.96
CA VAL A 118 26.22 -11.03 -1.47
C VAL A 118 26.91 -10.09 -2.46
N MET A 119 26.10 -9.61 -3.39
CA MET A 119 26.43 -8.56 -4.35
C MET A 119 25.66 -7.30 -4.02
N LYS A 120 26.23 -6.12 -4.30
CA LYS A 120 25.59 -4.81 -4.09
C LYS A 120 25.87 -3.88 -5.24
N ALA A 121 24.88 -3.11 -5.66
CA ALA A 121 25.10 -1.97 -6.53
C ALA A 121 25.33 -0.71 -5.70
N LYS A 122 26.24 0.15 -6.15
CA LYS A 122 26.57 1.41 -5.46
C LYS A 122 26.61 2.56 -6.45
N ILE A 123 26.21 3.75 -5.98
CA ILE A 123 26.25 5.00 -6.76
C ILE A 123 27.21 5.97 -6.09
N TYR A 124 28.06 6.59 -6.90
CA TYR A 124 29.02 7.62 -6.51
C TYR A 124 28.99 8.79 -7.49
N ALA A 125 29.54 9.92 -7.09
CA ALA A 125 29.88 10.99 -8.02
C ALA A 125 31.04 10.56 -8.94
N VAL A 126 31.25 11.28 -10.04
CA VAL A 126 32.29 11.00 -11.04
C VAL A 126 33.37 12.07 -11.00
N THR A 127 34.62 11.64 -11.09
CA THR A 127 35.76 12.45 -11.49
C THR A 127 36.22 12.03 -12.89
N GLY A 128 36.84 12.93 -13.64
CA GLY A 128 37.17 12.69 -15.05
C GLY A 128 35.99 12.89 -16.01
N SER A 129 36.20 12.56 -17.27
CA SER A 129 35.20 12.72 -18.33
C SER A 129 34.48 11.41 -18.61
N VAL A 130 33.15 11.39 -18.49
CA VAL A 130 32.32 10.24 -18.88
C VAL A 130 32.57 9.92 -20.35
N GLY A 131 32.63 8.63 -20.68
CA GLY A 131 32.96 8.10 -22.00
C GLY A 131 34.48 7.91 -22.25
N THR A 132 35.36 8.38 -21.33
CA THR A 132 36.82 8.24 -21.49
C THR A 132 37.57 7.93 -20.22
N SER A 133 37.35 8.72 -19.16
CA SER A 133 38.13 8.63 -17.92
C SER A 133 37.26 8.79 -16.66
N GLY A 134 35.97 8.62 -16.79
CA GLY A 134 35.03 8.73 -15.67
C GLY A 134 35.29 7.65 -14.61
N LEU A 135 35.54 8.03 -13.37
CA LEU A 135 35.81 7.15 -12.24
C LEU A 135 35.01 7.58 -11.00
N PRO A 136 34.66 6.64 -10.10
CA PRO A 136 34.02 6.99 -8.83
C PRO A 136 34.86 7.95 -8.00
N THR A 137 34.21 8.91 -7.35
CA THR A 137 34.85 9.86 -6.42
C THR A 137 33.91 10.28 -5.31
N GLY A 138 34.47 10.83 -4.22
CA GLY A 138 33.72 11.37 -3.11
C GLY A 138 33.11 10.30 -2.19
N SER A 139 32.00 10.66 -1.56
CA SER A 139 31.27 9.77 -0.65
C SER A 139 30.27 8.90 -1.39
N LEU A 140 29.94 7.75 -0.80
CA LEU A 140 28.85 6.89 -1.23
C LEU A 140 27.53 7.69 -1.26
N LEU A 141 26.83 7.68 -2.38
CA LEU A 141 25.55 8.35 -2.57
C LEU A 141 24.35 7.42 -2.32
N ALA A 142 24.44 6.18 -2.80
CA ALA A 142 23.42 5.16 -2.54
C ALA A 142 23.99 3.75 -2.64
N THR A 143 23.34 2.81 -1.92
CA THR A 143 23.65 1.37 -1.96
C THR A 143 22.33 0.61 -2.16
N SER A 144 22.33 -0.40 -3.04
CA SER A 144 21.20 -1.29 -3.22
C SER A 144 21.03 -2.23 -2.03
N ILE A 145 19.86 -2.87 -1.96
CA ILE A 145 19.65 -4.07 -1.15
C ILE A 145 20.64 -5.16 -1.61
N ASP A 146 21.05 -6.00 -0.67
CA ASP A 146 21.94 -7.14 -0.92
C ASP A 146 21.25 -8.17 -1.83
N VAL A 147 21.96 -8.64 -2.84
CA VAL A 147 21.52 -9.72 -3.72
C VAL A 147 22.43 -10.94 -3.50
N ASP A 148 21.84 -12.05 -3.09
CA ASP A 148 22.58 -13.30 -2.89
C ASP A 148 23.08 -13.87 -4.21
N VAL A 149 24.31 -14.35 -4.23
CA VAL A 149 24.92 -14.96 -5.43
C VAL A 149 24.23 -16.24 -5.88
N SER A 150 23.45 -16.87 -5.01
CA SER A 150 22.68 -18.08 -5.33
C SER A 150 21.64 -17.85 -6.42
N VAL A 151 21.13 -16.61 -6.57
CA VAL A 151 20.16 -16.26 -7.63
C VAL A 151 20.76 -16.37 -9.05
N LEU A 152 22.09 -16.30 -9.17
CA LEU A 152 22.76 -16.42 -10.46
C LEU A 152 22.74 -17.86 -10.98
N THR A 153 22.56 -17.97 -12.29
CA THR A 153 22.71 -19.24 -13.04
C THR A 153 24.02 -19.24 -13.83
N GLY A 154 24.37 -20.36 -14.44
CA GLY A 154 25.50 -20.43 -15.38
C GLY A 154 25.22 -19.78 -16.75
N THR A 155 24.13 -19.08 -16.89
CA THR A 155 23.71 -18.38 -18.13
C THR A 155 23.46 -16.92 -17.82
N PHE A 156 24.00 -16.02 -18.64
CA PHE A 156 23.81 -14.60 -18.49
C PHE A 156 22.33 -14.19 -18.48
N ALA A 157 21.93 -13.43 -17.45
CA ALA A 157 20.61 -12.82 -17.32
C ALA A 157 20.74 -11.44 -16.67
N PHE A 158 19.76 -10.56 -16.90
CA PHE A 158 19.66 -9.34 -16.15
C PHE A 158 19.26 -9.64 -14.70
N VAL A 159 20.03 -9.14 -13.75
CA VAL A 159 19.80 -9.27 -12.31
C VAL A 159 19.58 -7.87 -11.74
N PRO A 160 18.40 -7.60 -11.16
CA PRO A 160 18.07 -6.29 -10.62
C PRO A 160 18.73 -6.05 -9.25
N PHE A 161 19.28 -4.86 -9.07
CA PHE A 161 19.76 -4.31 -7.80
C PHE A 161 18.88 -3.12 -7.44
N THR A 162 18.01 -3.30 -6.48
CA THR A 162 17.00 -2.32 -6.08
C THR A 162 17.53 -1.45 -4.94
N PHE A 163 17.39 -0.13 -5.05
CA PHE A 163 17.64 0.78 -3.94
C PHE A 163 16.39 0.84 -3.06
N GLU A 164 16.54 0.69 -1.76
CA GLU A 164 15.42 0.68 -0.80
C GLU A 164 14.59 1.96 -0.90
N GLU A 165 15.30 3.10 -0.89
CA GLU A 165 14.73 4.39 -1.28
C GLU A 165 15.32 4.80 -2.63
N PRO A 166 14.50 5.29 -3.58
CA PRO A 166 15.01 5.74 -4.85
C PRO A 166 16.05 6.84 -4.67
N TYR A 167 17.20 6.70 -5.29
CA TYR A 167 18.19 7.75 -5.26
C TYR A 167 17.77 8.93 -6.14
N ALA A 168 17.53 10.08 -5.53
CA ALA A 168 17.20 11.31 -6.23
C ALA A 168 18.46 11.92 -6.87
N ALA A 169 18.77 11.49 -8.08
CA ALA A 169 19.88 11.99 -8.86
C ALA A 169 19.51 13.33 -9.52
N THR A 170 20.28 14.38 -9.30
CA THR A 170 20.21 15.61 -10.10
C THR A 170 20.91 15.40 -11.47
N ALA A 171 20.59 16.24 -12.48
CA ALA A 171 21.31 16.19 -13.75
C ALA A 171 22.83 16.26 -13.51
N GLY A 172 23.59 15.37 -14.14
CA GLY A 172 25.03 15.28 -13.92
C GLY A 172 25.63 13.91 -14.18
N ASN A 173 26.89 13.74 -13.73
CA ASN A 173 27.67 12.52 -13.95
C ASN A 173 27.67 11.64 -12.73
N PHE A 174 27.42 10.33 -12.93
CA PHE A 174 27.38 9.31 -11.88
C PHE A 174 28.20 8.09 -12.28
N ALA A 175 28.85 7.48 -11.28
CA ALA A 175 29.46 6.18 -11.37
C ALA A 175 28.56 5.15 -10.67
N ILE A 176 28.17 4.11 -11.39
CA ILE A 176 27.33 3.04 -10.89
C ILE A 176 28.10 1.72 -11.07
N PHE A 177 28.23 0.95 -10.01
CA PHE A 177 29.01 -0.27 -10.08
C PHE A 177 28.44 -1.38 -9.21
N LEU A 178 28.77 -2.62 -9.59
CA LEU A 178 28.56 -3.83 -8.85
C LEU A 178 29.78 -4.09 -7.95
N GLU A 179 29.54 -4.39 -6.69
CA GLU A 179 30.54 -4.84 -5.73
C GLU A 179 30.31 -6.32 -5.41
N TYR A 180 31.36 -7.13 -5.59
CA TYR A 180 31.41 -8.52 -5.21
C TYR A 180 32.87 -8.87 -4.83
N ASN A 181 33.13 -9.12 -3.55
CA ASN A 181 34.47 -9.33 -2.99
C ASN A 181 34.65 -10.73 -2.42
N SER A 182 33.91 -11.70 -2.90
CA SER A 182 33.95 -13.11 -2.50
C SER A 182 34.31 -13.99 -3.67
N GLY A 183 34.40 -15.32 -3.44
CA GLY A 183 34.74 -16.28 -4.47
C GLY A 183 36.25 -16.41 -4.73
N ASP A 184 36.61 -17.18 -5.76
CA ASP A 184 37.98 -17.48 -6.17
C ASP A 184 38.05 -17.68 -7.70
N ALA A 185 39.24 -18.01 -8.24
CA ALA A 185 39.45 -18.20 -9.68
C ALA A 185 38.66 -19.36 -10.32
N SER A 186 38.04 -20.22 -9.51
CA SER A 186 37.19 -21.35 -9.98
C SER A 186 35.72 -21.12 -9.73
N ASN A 187 35.37 -20.22 -8.78
CA ASN A 187 34.02 -19.96 -8.32
C ASN A 187 33.78 -18.46 -8.24
N TYR A 188 33.22 -17.84 -9.27
CA TYR A 188 33.16 -16.39 -9.41
C TYR A 188 31.92 -15.89 -10.18
N VAL A 189 31.67 -14.61 -10.09
CA VAL A 189 30.64 -13.89 -10.85
C VAL A 189 31.24 -13.29 -12.11
N ARG A 190 30.45 -13.24 -13.21
CA ARG A 190 30.83 -12.50 -14.41
C ARG A 190 29.81 -11.43 -14.74
N ILE A 191 30.30 -10.27 -15.14
CA ILE A 191 29.48 -9.18 -15.68
C ILE A 191 29.69 -9.11 -17.20
N GLY A 192 28.56 -9.07 -17.95
CA GLY A 192 28.58 -9.01 -19.40
C GLY A 192 28.99 -7.63 -19.91
N THR A 193 29.86 -7.62 -20.94
CA THR A 193 30.35 -6.39 -21.58
C THR A 193 30.29 -6.51 -23.09
N ASP A 194 30.36 -5.37 -23.77
CA ASP A 194 30.65 -5.29 -25.20
C ASP A 194 32.07 -4.74 -25.40
N SER A 195 32.93 -5.53 -26.02
CA SER A 195 34.28 -5.16 -26.43
C SER A 195 34.48 -5.19 -27.94
N SER A 196 33.47 -5.60 -28.71
CA SER A 196 33.54 -5.70 -30.15
C SER A 196 33.16 -4.41 -30.89
N SER A 197 32.23 -3.66 -30.32
CA SER A 197 31.76 -2.38 -30.86
C SER A 197 31.10 -1.55 -29.75
N PRO A 198 31.86 -1.12 -28.71
CA PRO A 198 31.31 -0.32 -27.64
C PRO A 198 30.83 1.03 -28.21
N THR A 199 29.52 1.25 -28.16
CA THR A 199 28.86 2.43 -28.76
C THR A 199 28.07 3.23 -27.74
N HIS A 200 28.01 2.78 -26.47
CA HIS A 200 27.35 3.51 -25.43
C HIS A 200 28.20 4.73 -25.02
N GLY A 201 27.55 5.84 -24.66
CA GLY A 201 28.23 7.07 -24.24
C GLY A 201 28.87 7.01 -22.85
N SER A 202 28.83 5.84 -22.18
CA SER A 202 29.50 5.56 -20.90
C SER A 202 30.94 5.11 -21.09
N ASN A 203 31.67 4.94 -20.00
CA ASN A 203 32.90 4.13 -19.98
C ASN A 203 32.85 3.12 -18.83
N ALA A 204 33.38 1.92 -19.07
CA ALA A 204 33.57 0.95 -18.03
C ALA A 204 34.71 1.34 -17.09
N PHE A 205 34.69 0.82 -15.88
CA PHE A 205 35.80 0.88 -14.91
C PHE A 205 35.78 -0.32 -14.00
N ALA A 206 36.94 -0.66 -13.46
CA ALA A 206 37.10 -1.75 -12.50
C ALA A 206 38.20 -1.45 -11.47
N THR A 207 38.16 -2.15 -10.35
CA THR A 207 39.24 -2.17 -9.35
C THR A 207 39.36 -3.54 -8.68
N ASN A 208 40.59 -3.88 -8.32
CA ASN A 208 40.90 -5.10 -7.55
C ASN A 208 40.83 -4.89 -6.02
N THR A 209 40.57 -3.68 -5.59
CA THR A 209 40.55 -3.32 -4.16
C THR A 209 39.32 -2.46 -3.89
N VAL A 210 38.46 -2.89 -2.98
CA VAL A 210 37.25 -2.16 -2.61
C VAL A 210 37.55 -0.69 -2.28
N GLY A 211 36.94 0.22 -3.04
CA GLY A 211 37.00 1.65 -2.79
C GLY A 211 38.27 2.40 -3.21
N SER A 212 39.21 1.75 -3.86
CA SER A 212 40.46 2.40 -4.32
C SER A 212 41.05 1.74 -5.58
N GLY A 213 41.96 2.43 -6.25
CA GLY A 213 42.70 1.85 -7.38
C GLY A 213 41.88 1.64 -8.64
N TRP A 214 40.90 2.49 -8.91
CA TRP A 214 40.03 2.44 -10.07
C TRP A 214 40.80 2.66 -11.39
N ALA A 215 40.50 1.85 -12.38
CA ALA A 215 40.98 1.99 -13.75
C ALA A 215 39.82 2.11 -14.73
N ALA A 216 39.83 3.16 -15.52
CA ALA A 216 38.86 3.32 -16.62
C ALA A 216 39.21 2.39 -17.78
N ASP A 217 38.23 1.81 -18.43
CA ASP A 217 38.36 1.01 -19.64
C ASP A 217 37.43 1.59 -20.73
N THR A 218 38.04 2.13 -21.76
CA THR A 218 37.33 2.72 -22.92
C THR A 218 37.14 1.70 -24.05
N THR A 219 37.63 0.50 -23.90
CA THR A 219 37.52 -0.56 -24.89
C THR A 219 36.32 -1.47 -24.68
N GLN A 220 35.60 -1.25 -23.57
CA GLN A 220 34.42 -2.02 -23.21
C GLN A 220 33.30 -1.14 -22.67
N ASP A 221 32.06 -1.52 -22.96
CA ASP A 221 30.86 -1.00 -22.32
C ASP A 221 30.19 -2.08 -21.48
N ILE A 222 29.73 -1.71 -20.27
CA ILE A 222 28.96 -2.63 -19.42
C ILE A 222 27.53 -2.80 -19.98
N ILE A 223 27.04 -4.02 -19.98
CA ILE A 223 25.64 -4.33 -20.34
C ILE A 223 24.77 -4.11 -19.10
N PHE A 224 23.86 -3.13 -19.17
CA PHE A 224 23.05 -2.74 -18.02
C PHE A 224 21.64 -2.26 -18.45
N LYS A 225 20.76 -2.14 -17.45
CA LYS A 225 19.55 -1.31 -17.50
C LYS A 225 19.53 -0.42 -16.28
N LEU A 226 19.11 0.80 -16.44
CA LEU A 226 18.95 1.76 -15.37
C LEU A 226 17.50 2.26 -15.40
N ASP A 227 16.74 1.97 -14.37
CA ASP A 227 15.32 2.28 -14.33
C ASP A 227 15.00 3.26 -13.19
N SER A 228 14.09 4.18 -13.49
CA SER A 228 13.59 5.12 -12.51
C SER A 228 12.55 4.47 -11.61
N ALA A 229 12.41 5.03 -10.40
CA ALA A 229 11.27 4.72 -9.55
C ALA A 229 9.97 4.97 -10.28
N GLY A 230 9.04 4.06 -10.16
CA GLY A 230 7.66 4.33 -10.49
C GLY A 230 7.11 5.48 -9.62
N PRO A 231 6.12 6.23 -10.07
CA PRO A 231 5.49 7.25 -9.26
C PRO A 231 4.85 6.60 -8.02
N LYS A 232 4.80 7.34 -6.91
CA LYS A 232 4.08 6.87 -5.72
C LYS A 232 2.61 6.63 -6.06
N ILE A 233 1.97 5.74 -5.30
CA ILE A 233 0.53 5.54 -5.38
C ILE A 233 -0.16 6.64 -4.58
N ASP A 234 -0.64 7.67 -5.25
CA ASP A 234 -1.33 8.80 -4.63
C ASP A 234 -2.70 8.43 -4.08
N SER A 235 -3.39 7.52 -4.76
CA SER A 235 -4.71 7.02 -4.35
C SER A 235 -4.93 5.58 -4.78
N LEU A 236 -5.58 4.82 -3.91
CA LEU A 236 -6.13 3.49 -4.22
C LEU A 236 -7.65 3.54 -4.14
N MET A 237 -8.30 2.77 -5.00
CA MET A 237 -9.75 2.71 -5.09
C MET A 237 -10.19 1.29 -5.34
N ILE A 238 -11.35 0.94 -4.78
CA ILE A 238 -12.03 -0.32 -5.04
C ILE A 238 -13.32 0.02 -5.79
N TYR A 239 -13.45 -0.51 -6.98
CA TYR A 239 -14.67 -0.42 -7.76
C TYR A 239 -15.46 -1.72 -7.59
N GLU A 240 -16.65 -1.60 -7.04
CA GLU A 240 -17.61 -2.68 -6.89
C GLU A 240 -18.70 -2.46 -7.93
N GLY A 241 -18.52 -3.02 -9.14
CA GLY A 241 -19.45 -2.84 -10.25
C GLY A 241 -20.73 -3.67 -10.13
N ASP A 242 -21.51 -3.75 -11.23
CA ASP A 242 -22.75 -4.52 -11.32
C ASP A 242 -22.58 -6.06 -11.18
N TYR A 243 -21.34 -6.53 -11.01
CA TYR A 243 -21.03 -7.94 -10.82
C TYR A 243 -20.87 -8.24 -9.32
N PRO A 244 -21.72 -9.08 -8.73
CA PRO A 244 -21.78 -9.28 -7.28
C PRO A 244 -20.55 -9.95 -6.68
N ASP A 245 -19.67 -10.57 -7.48
CA ASP A 245 -18.58 -11.40 -6.95
C ASP A 245 -17.17 -10.91 -7.32
N THR A 246 -17.03 -9.77 -7.99
CA THR A 246 -15.73 -9.25 -8.40
C THR A 246 -15.61 -7.76 -8.14
N PHE A 247 -14.46 -7.36 -7.64
CA PHE A 247 -14.08 -5.96 -7.51
C PHE A 247 -12.84 -5.67 -8.39
N GLU A 248 -12.72 -4.44 -8.80
CA GLU A 248 -11.51 -3.96 -9.48
C GLU A 248 -10.70 -3.07 -8.57
N VAL A 249 -9.38 -3.18 -8.66
CA VAL A 249 -8.45 -2.29 -7.97
C VAL A 249 -7.94 -1.25 -8.94
N LEU A 250 -8.17 0.02 -8.60
CA LEU A 250 -7.65 1.15 -9.36
C LEU A 250 -6.62 1.90 -8.52
N ALA A 251 -5.61 2.48 -9.18
CA ALA A 251 -4.57 3.27 -8.55
C ALA A 251 -4.34 4.57 -9.32
N GLN A 252 -4.28 5.69 -8.60
CA GLN A 252 -3.71 6.91 -9.15
C GLN A 252 -2.21 6.87 -8.91
N ALA A 253 -1.45 7.00 -9.98
CA ALA A 253 -0.01 7.13 -9.97
C ALA A 253 0.36 8.34 -10.83
N ASP A 254 0.86 9.42 -10.19
CA ASP A 254 1.15 10.70 -10.81
C ASP A 254 -0.08 11.28 -11.55
N THR A 255 0.01 11.49 -12.85
CA THR A 255 -1.03 12.09 -13.71
C THR A 255 -2.01 11.08 -14.31
N ARG A 256 -1.99 9.84 -13.87
CA ARG A 256 -2.76 8.73 -14.46
C ARG A 256 -3.61 8.01 -13.43
N LEU A 257 -4.82 7.62 -13.86
CA LEU A 257 -5.64 6.61 -13.20
C LEU A 257 -5.49 5.29 -13.95
N LEU A 258 -5.13 4.25 -13.25
CA LEU A 258 -4.77 2.94 -13.79
C LEU A 258 -5.64 1.86 -13.15
N ARG A 259 -5.94 0.78 -13.89
CA ARG A 259 -6.62 -0.41 -13.42
C ARG A 259 -5.67 -1.61 -13.39
N TYR A 260 -5.74 -2.39 -12.33
CA TYR A 260 -5.02 -3.64 -12.22
C TYR A 260 -5.51 -4.68 -13.22
N SER A 261 -4.59 -5.40 -13.83
CA SER A 261 -4.85 -6.54 -14.70
C SER A 261 -4.15 -7.79 -14.16
N SER A 262 -4.90 -8.81 -13.85
CA SER A 262 -4.35 -10.11 -13.42
C SER A 262 -3.54 -10.80 -14.53
N THR A 263 -3.82 -10.50 -15.79
CA THR A 263 -3.10 -11.06 -16.94
C THR A 263 -1.65 -10.56 -17.00
N THR A 264 -1.42 -9.29 -16.67
CA THR A 264 -0.10 -8.66 -16.68
C THR A 264 0.54 -8.62 -15.30
N GLY A 265 -0.20 -8.92 -14.24
CA GLY A 265 0.26 -8.79 -12.86
C GLY A 265 0.51 -7.35 -12.41
N GLY A 266 -0.06 -6.36 -13.09
CA GLY A 266 0.21 -4.96 -12.81
C GLY A 266 -0.92 -4.00 -13.19
N PHE A 267 -0.73 -2.71 -12.91
CA PHE A 267 -1.63 -1.64 -13.27
C PHE A 267 -1.36 -1.17 -14.72
N SER A 268 -1.71 -2.00 -15.68
CA SER A 268 -1.38 -1.80 -17.10
C SER A 268 -2.48 -1.11 -17.92
N THR A 269 -3.73 -1.14 -17.46
CA THR A 269 -4.85 -0.50 -18.18
C THR A 269 -4.97 0.96 -17.77
N VAL A 270 -4.71 1.87 -18.68
CA VAL A 270 -4.88 3.31 -18.45
C VAL A 270 -6.36 3.67 -18.56
N ILE A 271 -6.92 4.18 -17.47
CA ILE A 271 -8.34 4.60 -17.36
C ILE A 271 -8.48 6.08 -17.75
N LYS A 272 -7.64 6.94 -17.20
CA LYS A 272 -7.63 8.39 -17.47
C LYS A 272 -6.21 8.92 -17.39
N THR A 273 -5.89 9.87 -18.26
CA THR A 273 -4.61 10.62 -18.27
C THR A 273 -4.87 12.10 -18.03
N GLY A 274 -3.82 12.87 -17.81
CA GLY A 274 -3.90 14.33 -17.68
C GLY A 274 -4.47 14.80 -16.34
N LEU A 275 -4.43 13.95 -15.30
CA LEU A 275 -4.73 14.38 -13.94
C LEU A 275 -3.64 15.36 -13.46
N THR A 276 -4.01 16.28 -12.59
CA THR A 276 -3.06 17.21 -12.00
C THR A 276 -2.20 16.46 -10.98
N ALA A 277 -0.88 16.45 -11.18
CA ALA A 277 0.08 15.79 -10.28
C ALA A 277 -0.01 16.36 -8.86
N ALA A 278 0.31 15.51 -7.87
CA ALA A 278 0.29 15.84 -6.42
C ALA A 278 -1.09 16.18 -5.84
N TYR A 279 -2.18 15.98 -6.59
CA TYR A 279 -3.55 16.11 -6.10
C TYR A 279 -4.22 14.74 -6.04
N PRO A 280 -4.20 14.07 -4.87
CA PRO A 280 -4.79 12.73 -4.72
C PRO A 280 -6.28 12.73 -4.97
N LEU A 281 -6.76 11.74 -5.73
CA LEU A 281 -8.18 11.52 -5.98
C LEU A 281 -8.86 11.00 -4.72
N ASN A 282 -9.87 11.69 -4.24
CA ASN A 282 -10.86 11.14 -3.32
C ASN A 282 -12.02 10.54 -4.11
N TRP A 283 -12.64 9.52 -3.57
CA TRP A 283 -13.61 8.73 -4.32
C TRP A 283 -14.75 8.20 -3.44
N THR A 284 -15.85 7.88 -4.10
CA THR A 284 -16.99 7.21 -3.48
C THR A 284 -17.75 6.42 -4.53
N MET A 285 -18.32 5.30 -4.12
CA MET A 285 -19.32 4.61 -4.96
C MET A 285 -20.66 5.33 -4.88
N PHE A 286 -21.20 5.69 -6.04
CA PHE A 286 -22.56 6.18 -6.18
C PHE A 286 -23.32 5.23 -7.10
N ARG A 287 -24.23 4.41 -6.53
CA ARG A 287 -24.84 3.30 -7.24
C ARG A 287 -23.78 2.36 -7.82
N THR A 288 -23.73 2.19 -9.14
CA THR A 288 -22.78 1.33 -9.86
C THR A 288 -21.58 2.09 -10.43
N LYS A 289 -21.42 3.38 -10.08
CA LYS A 289 -20.38 4.24 -10.61
C LYS A 289 -19.42 4.68 -9.52
N LEU A 290 -18.13 4.69 -9.83
CA LEU A 290 -17.09 5.28 -8.98
C LEU A 290 -16.96 6.76 -9.34
N CYS A 291 -17.33 7.65 -8.43
CA CYS A 291 -17.21 9.09 -8.58
C CYS A 291 -15.94 9.60 -7.91
N LEU A 292 -15.20 10.47 -8.58
CA LEU A 292 -13.84 10.88 -8.21
C LEU A 292 -13.69 12.40 -8.30
N SER A 293 -12.91 12.96 -7.36
CA SER A 293 -12.59 14.38 -7.32
C SER A 293 -11.28 14.64 -6.58
N ASN A 294 -10.53 15.69 -6.96
CA ASN A 294 -9.25 16.08 -6.32
C ASN A 294 -9.13 17.58 -6.00
N GLY A 295 -10.16 18.37 -6.28
CA GLY A 295 -10.17 19.80 -6.03
C GLY A 295 -9.58 20.68 -7.14
N THR A 296 -9.04 20.10 -8.19
CA THR A 296 -8.38 20.82 -9.29
C THR A 296 -8.96 20.42 -10.64
N ASP A 297 -9.02 19.14 -10.94
CA ASP A 297 -9.59 18.61 -12.16
C ASP A 297 -11.12 18.59 -12.09
N ASN A 298 -11.80 18.48 -13.21
CA ASN A 298 -13.24 18.27 -13.23
C ASN A 298 -13.56 16.96 -12.50
N PRO A 299 -14.53 16.93 -11.59
CA PRO A 299 -15.03 15.68 -11.05
C PRO A 299 -15.52 14.77 -12.17
N PHE A 300 -15.22 13.49 -12.05
CA PHE A 300 -15.55 12.50 -13.09
C PHE A 300 -16.01 11.18 -12.49
N LYS A 301 -16.57 10.34 -13.34
CA LYS A 301 -17.06 9.02 -12.96
C LYS A 301 -16.49 7.94 -13.87
N TYR A 302 -16.25 6.78 -13.28
CA TYR A 302 -15.86 5.54 -13.93
C TYR A 302 -16.89 4.47 -13.69
N GLY A 303 -17.19 3.68 -14.71
CA GLY A 303 -18.11 2.55 -14.59
C GLY A 303 -18.29 1.81 -15.89
N TYR A 304 -19.16 0.80 -15.87
CA TYR A 304 -19.48 0.00 -17.04
C TYR A 304 -20.83 0.41 -17.62
N MET A 305 -21.00 0.16 -18.93
CA MET A 305 -22.28 0.36 -19.59
C MET A 305 -23.35 -0.53 -18.97
N PRO A 306 -24.52 0.01 -18.68
CA PRO A 306 -25.64 -0.82 -18.24
C PRO A 306 -26.08 -1.78 -19.35
N LYS A 307 -26.77 -2.82 -18.96
CA LYS A 307 -27.51 -3.69 -19.89
C LYS A 307 -28.52 -2.87 -20.71
N PRO A 308 -28.50 -2.96 -22.06
CA PRO A 308 -29.54 -2.29 -22.87
C PRO A 308 -30.93 -2.78 -22.53
N ALA A 309 -31.93 -1.94 -22.73
CA ALA A 309 -33.34 -2.36 -22.68
C ALA A 309 -33.62 -3.39 -23.78
N THR A 310 -34.65 -4.22 -23.58
CA THR A 310 -35.13 -5.18 -24.57
C THR A 310 -35.40 -4.45 -25.90
N PRO A 311 -34.84 -4.88 -27.03
CA PRO A 311 -34.89 -4.14 -28.27
C PRO A 311 -36.34 -4.10 -28.82
N THR A 312 -36.71 -2.95 -29.36
CA THR A 312 -37.91 -2.82 -30.17
C THR A 312 -37.66 -3.38 -31.55
N THR A 313 -38.42 -4.39 -31.92
CA THR A 313 -38.28 -5.10 -33.19
C THR A 313 -39.47 -4.85 -34.09
N GLY A 314 -39.28 -4.96 -35.40
CA GLY A 314 -40.31 -4.81 -36.41
C GLY A 314 -39.96 -5.60 -37.68
N THR A 315 -40.76 -5.36 -38.73
CA THR A 315 -40.56 -5.99 -40.03
C THR A 315 -40.61 -4.97 -41.16
N SER A 316 -39.85 -5.21 -42.22
CA SER A 316 -39.89 -4.44 -43.45
C SER A 316 -40.21 -5.37 -44.63
N ALA A 317 -41.10 -4.92 -45.54
CA ALA A 317 -41.47 -5.67 -46.71
C ALA A 317 -40.35 -5.58 -47.79
N SER A 318 -39.25 -6.25 -47.57
CA SER A 318 -38.18 -6.36 -48.54
C SER A 318 -37.43 -7.68 -48.34
N GLY A 319 -37.35 -8.47 -49.39
CA GLY A 319 -36.64 -9.74 -49.33
C GLY A 319 -37.38 -10.89 -49.94
N THR A 320 -36.75 -12.07 -49.95
CA THR A 320 -37.29 -13.32 -50.54
C THR A 320 -37.25 -14.47 -49.52
N LYS A 321 -37.14 -14.16 -48.21
CA LYS A 321 -37.03 -15.17 -47.16
C LYS A 321 -38.39 -15.80 -46.81
N ALA A 322 -38.33 -17.06 -46.41
CA ALA A 322 -39.49 -17.76 -45.82
C ALA A 322 -39.87 -17.13 -44.48
N GLY A 323 -41.11 -17.31 -44.08
CA GLY A 323 -41.62 -16.89 -42.77
C GLY A 323 -40.84 -17.60 -41.64
N ARG A 324 -40.51 -16.87 -40.56
CA ARG A 324 -39.68 -17.36 -39.44
C ARG A 324 -39.89 -16.54 -38.18
N THR A 325 -39.42 -17.07 -37.06
CA THR A 325 -39.36 -16.32 -35.80
C THR A 325 -37.91 -16.06 -35.47
N TYR A 326 -37.58 -14.84 -35.09
CA TYR A 326 -36.29 -14.45 -34.56
C TYR A 326 -36.35 -14.13 -33.07
N TYR A 327 -35.29 -14.50 -32.37
CA TYR A 327 -34.94 -14.01 -31.04
C TYR A 327 -33.82 -13.00 -31.23
N VAL A 328 -33.95 -11.83 -30.59
CA VAL A 328 -33.11 -10.66 -30.89
C VAL A 328 -32.60 -10.04 -29.58
N ALA A 329 -31.32 -9.75 -29.49
CA ALA A 329 -30.72 -8.97 -28.41
C ALA A 329 -29.79 -7.90 -29.00
N VAL A 330 -29.54 -6.85 -28.22
CA VAL A 330 -28.59 -5.79 -28.56
C VAL A 330 -27.61 -5.55 -27.43
N THR A 331 -26.41 -5.03 -27.76
CA THR A 331 -25.37 -4.63 -26.83
C THR A 331 -24.92 -3.21 -27.11
N TYR A 332 -24.46 -2.46 -26.10
CA TYR A 332 -23.74 -1.22 -26.29
C TYR A 332 -22.26 -1.48 -26.56
N ILE A 333 -21.68 -0.65 -27.41
CA ILE A 333 -20.25 -0.60 -27.69
C ILE A 333 -19.69 0.70 -27.15
N THR A 334 -18.53 0.61 -26.48
CA THR A 334 -17.69 1.74 -26.10
C THR A 334 -16.36 1.66 -26.82
N ALA A 335 -15.49 2.67 -26.65
CA ALA A 335 -14.11 2.61 -27.13
C ALA A 335 -13.30 1.46 -26.51
N ASN A 336 -13.76 0.91 -25.40
CA ASN A 336 -13.01 -0.04 -24.57
C ASN A 336 -13.58 -1.46 -24.55
N GLY A 337 -14.77 -1.66 -25.10
CA GLY A 337 -15.40 -2.98 -25.13
C GLY A 337 -16.89 -2.98 -25.39
N GLU A 338 -17.53 -4.10 -25.09
CA GLU A 338 -18.94 -4.41 -25.34
C GLU A 338 -19.67 -4.77 -24.06
N SER A 339 -20.91 -4.27 -23.92
CA SER A 339 -21.76 -4.57 -22.77
C SER A 339 -22.33 -6.00 -22.82
N ILE A 340 -22.89 -6.47 -21.70
CA ILE A 340 -23.75 -7.65 -21.71
C ILE A 340 -24.98 -7.40 -22.59
N PRO A 341 -25.59 -8.45 -23.17
CA PRO A 341 -26.75 -8.32 -24.05
C PRO A 341 -28.02 -7.90 -23.29
N SER A 342 -28.92 -7.26 -23.99
CA SER A 342 -30.31 -7.04 -23.54
C SER A 342 -31.02 -8.36 -23.28
N GLU A 343 -32.21 -8.31 -22.68
CA GLU A 343 -33.14 -9.43 -22.75
C GLU A 343 -33.54 -9.70 -24.20
N GLU A 344 -33.86 -10.96 -24.51
CA GLU A 344 -34.32 -11.36 -25.86
C GLU A 344 -35.71 -10.79 -26.18
N ALA A 345 -35.84 -10.11 -27.32
CA ALA A 345 -37.08 -9.83 -27.93
C ALA A 345 -37.41 -10.93 -28.95
N THR A 346 -38.69 -11.27 -29.07
CA THR A 346 -39.16 -12.23 -30.07
C THR A 346 -39.91 -11.51 -31.20
N GLN A 347 -39.52 -11.77 -32.46
CA GLN A 347 -40.18 -11.18 -33.63
C GLN A 347 -40.57 -12.25 -34.66
N VAL A 348 -41.85 -12.34 -34.95
CA VAL A 348 -42.33 -13.17 -36.05
C VAL A 348 -42.22 -12.37 -37.36
N ILE A 349 -41.56 -12.99 -38.33
CA ILE A 349 -41.34 -12.40 -39.67
C ILE A 349 -42.20 -13.17 -40.67
N ALA A 350 -43.07 -12.46 -41.38
CA ALA A 350 -43.84 -13.04 -42.47
C ALA A 350 -42.96 -13.37 -43.70
N ILE A 351 -43.48 -14.20 -44.59
CA ILE A 351 -42.79 -14.49 -45.86
C ILE A 351 -42.49 -13.19 -46.62
N ASN A 352 -41.31 -13.09 -47.24
CA ASN A 352 -40.79 -11.96 -47.99
C ASN A 352 -40.56 -10.68 -47.15
N ASN A 353 -40.54 -10.78 -45.84
CA ASN A 353 -40.18 -9.69 -44.95
C ASN A 353 -38.77 -9.92 -44.34
N VAL A 354 -38.18 -8.84 -43.89
CA VAL A 354 -36.89 -8.85 -43.14
C VAL A 354 -37.08 -8.23 -41.78
N LEU A 355 -36.21 -8.60 -40.83
CA LEU A 355 -36.16 -8.07 -39.48
C LEU A 355 -35.66 -6.61 -39.48
N THR A 356 -36.33 -5.78 -38.69
CA THR A 356 -35.83 -4.45 -38.33
C THR A 356 -35.66 -4.37 -36.80
N VAL A 357 -34.61 -3.70 -36.33
CA VAL A 357 -34.36 -3.45 -34.90
C VAL A 357 -34.15 -1.95 -34.73
N THR A 358 -34.92 -1.33 -33.86
CA THR A 358 -34.75 0.08 -33.51
C THR A 358 -33.47 0.25 -32.67
N SER A 359 -32.69 1.30 -32.96
CA SER A 359 -31.53 1.65 -32.15
C SER A 359 -31.89 1.74 -30.67
N PRO A 360 -31.06 1.23 -29.78
CA PRO A 360 -31.21 1.48 -28.35
C PRO A 360 -31.10 2.99 -28.06
N LEU A 361 -31.61 3.39 -26.88
CA LEU A 361 -31.50 4.79 -26.43
C LEU A 361 -30.03 5.24 -26.32
N SER A 362 -29.78 6.50 -26.67
CA SER A 362 -28.45 7.09 -26.48
C SER A 362 -28.11 7.13 -24.98
N ILE A 363 -26.92 6.66 -24.65
CA ILE A 363 -26.33 6.75 -23.32
C ILE A 363 -24.92 7.28 -23.41
N VAL A 364 -24.52 8.09 -22.43
CA VAL A 364 -23.18 8.70 -22.39
C VAL A 364 -22.10 7.61 -22.36
N GLY A 365 -21.12 7.71 -23.27
CA GLY A 365 -20.03 6.74 -23.41
C GLY A 365 -20.27 5.65 -24.46
N ALA A 366 -21.51 5.43 -24.92
CA ALA A 366 -21.78 4.52 -26.03
C ALA A 366 -21.39 5.12 -27.36
N THR A 367 -20.53 4.43 -28.10
CA THR A 367 -20.08 4.82 -29.46
C THR A 367 -20.90 4.12 -30.54
N GLY A 368 -21.59 3.05 -30.21
CA GLY A 368 -22.40 2.25 -31.13
C GLY A 368 -23.11 1.10 -30.41
N TYR A 369 -23.72 0.23 -31.22
CA TYR A 369 -24.37 -0.97 -30.72
C TYR A 369 -24.23 -2.13 -31.70
N ASN A 370 -24.31 -3.37 -31.20
CA ASN A 370 -24.36 -4.57 -32.00
C ASN A 370 -25.74 -5.21 -31.92
N VAL A 371 -26.12 -5.94 -32.96
CA VAL A 371 -27.38 -6.71 -33.04
C VAL A 371 -27.03 -8.19 -33.12
N TYR A 372 -27.63 -8.96 -32.25
CA TYR A 372 -27.53 -10.42 -32.19
C TYR A 372 -28.94 -10.99 -32.45
N HIS A 373 -29.07 -11.88 -33.41
CA HIS A 373 -30.30 -12.62 -33.56
C HIS A 373 -30.11 -14.03 -34.15
N HIS A 374 -31.06 -14.91 -33.87
CA HIS A 374 -31.09 -16.27 -34.37
C HIS A 374 -32.53 -16.80 -34.33
N THR A 375 -32.81 -17.90 -35.04
CA THR A 375 -34.10 -18.57 -35.00
C THR A 375 -34.31 -19.47 -33.80
N VAL A 376 -33.29 -19.67 -32.99
CA VAL A 376 -33.29 -20.46 -31.76
C VAL A 376 -32.95 -19.55 -30.60
N SER A 377 -33.77 -19.52 -29.57
CA SER A 377 -33.55 -18.76 -28.32
C SER A 377 -32.28 -19.27 -27.60
N GLY A 378 -31.50 -18.38 -27.06
CA GLY A 378 -30.23 -18.69 -26.39
C GLY A 378 -29.06 -18.97 -27.33
N ALA A 379 -29.28 -19.04 -28.65
CA ALA A 379 -28.23 -19.30 -29.63
C ALA A 379 -27.95 -18.08 -30.52
N LEU A 380 -28.10 -16.88 -29.98
CA LEU A 380 -27.96 -15.63 -30.71
C LEU A 380 -26.56 -15.41 -31.23
N LYS A 381 -26.46 -14.98 -32.50
CA LYS A 381 -25.22 -14.74 -33.23
C LYS A 381 -25.13 -13.27 -33.66
N LEU A 382 -23.93 -12.73 -33.66
CA LEU A 382 -23.65 -11.38 -34.14
C LEU A 382 -24.00 -11.26 -35.64
N GLN A 383 -24.84 -10.29 -35.97
CA GLN A 383 -25.35 -10.07 -37.34
C GLN A 383 -24.79 -8.78 -37.95
N THR A 384 -24.24 -7.88 -37.16
CA THR A 384 -23.62 -6.64 -37.65
C THR A 384 -22.16 -6.89 -37.99
N ALA A 385 -21.72 -6.53 -39.18
CA ALA A 385 -20.30 -6.66 -39.57
C ALA A 385 -19.41 -5.62 -38.85
N SER A 386 -19.96 -4.51 -38.46
CA SER A 386 -19.38 -3.47 -37.60
C SER A 386 -20.48 -2.88 -36.71
N PRO A 387 -20.13 -2.32 -35.55
CA PRO A 387 -21.12 -1.68 -34.69
C PRO A 387 -21.88 -0.59 -35.44
N LEU A 388 -23.19 -0.53 -35.24
CA LEU A 388 -24.03 0.52 -35.76
C LEU A 388 -23.97 1.77 -34.90
N ALA A 389 -24.06 2.95 -35.51
CA ALA A 389 -24.16 4.19 -34.76
C ALA A 389 -25.45 4.25 -33.95
N ILE A 390 -25.39 4.81 -32.74
CA ILE A 390 -26.62 5.08 -31.96
C ILE A 390 -27.52 6.02 -32.75
N GLY A 391 -28.80 5.68 -32.84
CA GLY A 391 -29.79 6.36 -33.65
C GLY A 391 -30.02 5.75 -35.05
N ALA A 392 -29.12 4.90 -35.54
CA ALA A 392 -29.32 4.18 -36.80
C ALA A 392 -30.01 2.83 -36.55
N ASN A 393 -31.15 2.57 -37.21
CA ASN A 393 -31.85 1.31 -37.08
C ASN A 393 -31.14 0.18 -37.86
N TYR A 394 -31.16 -1.03 -37.33
CA TYR A 394 -30.74 -2.22 -38.06
C TYR A 394 -31.83 -2.71 -38.99
N THR A 395 -31.45 -3.10 -40.19
CA THR A 395 -32.32 -3.82 -41.14
C THR A 395 -31.57 -5.02 -41.69
N GLU A 396 -32.15 -6.18 -41.58
CA GLU A 396 -31.60 -7.41 -42.10
C GLU A 396 -31.48 -7.35 -43.63
N THR A 397 -30.29 -7.50 -44.19
CA THR A 397 -30.05 -7.35 -45.63
C THR A 397 -29.61 -8.63 -46.33
N THR A 398 -29.18 -9.64 -45.58
CA THR A 398 -28.59 -10.86 -46.14
C THR A 398 -29.62 -11.99 -46.33
N GLY A 399 -29.36 -12.86 -47.30
CA GLY A 399 -30.16 -14.06 -47.54
C GLY A 399 -30.02 -15.13 -46.44
N SER A 400 -28.88 -15.28 -45.85
CA SER A 400 -28.56 -16.20 -44.75
C SER A 400 -28.15 -15.45 -43.49
N LEU A 401 -28.30 -16.10 -42.31
CA LEU A 401 -27.80 -15.59 -41.06
C LEU A 401 -26.29 -15.66 -41.05
N ASN A 402 -25.67 -14.64 -40.47
CA ASN A 402 -24.24 -14.68 -40.21
C ASN A 402 -23.96 -15.66 -39.06
N ASP A 403 -22.97 -16.49 -39.22
CA ASP A 403 -22.42 -17.34 -38.15
C ASP A 403 -21.39 -16.56 -37.34
N GLY A 404 -21.76 -15.36 -36.85
CA GLY A 404 -20.92 -14.48 -36.08
C GLY A 404 -20.67 -15.00 -34.64
N ALA A 405 -19.97 -14.21 -33.85
CA ALA A 405 -19.72 -14.51 -32.44
C ALA A 405 -21.02 -14.67 -31.63
N LEU A 406 -20.97 -15.46 -30.57
CA LEU A 406 -22.04 -15.54 -29.57
C LEU A 406 -22.13 -14.22 -28.81
N VAL A 407 -23.26 -13.98 -28.14
CA VAL A 407 -23.45 -12.84 -27.25
C VAL A 407 -22.37 -12.80 -26.16
N PRO A 408 -21.90 -11.60 -25.77
CA PRO A 408 -20.94 -11.47 -24.68
C PRO A 408 -21.48 -12.05 -23.36
N THR A 409 -20.65 -12.78 -22.65
CA THR A 409 -20.97 -13.30 -21.30
C THR A 409 -20.43 -12.40 -20.20
N ALA A 410 -19.54 -11.47 -20.51
CA ALA A 410 -18.95 -10.51 -19.60
C ALA A 410 -19.09 -9.08 -20.13
N ASN A 411 -19.27 -8.13 -19.24
CA ASN A 411 -19.28 -6.71 -19.59
C ASN A 411 -17.83 -6.19 -19.67
N THR A 412 -17.42 -5.75 -20.86
CA THR A 412 -16.10 -5.13 -21.07
C THR A 412 -16.20 -3.65 -21.44
N ALA A 413 -17.43 -3.12 -21.54
CA ALA A 413 -17.71 -1.74 -21.98
C ALA A 413 -17.55 -0.73 -20.84
N TRP A 414 -16.34 -0.57 -20.32
CA TRP A 414 -16.08 0.48 -19.34
C TRP A 414 -15.90 1.86 -20.00
N HIS A 415 -16.20 2.91 -19.25
CA HIS A 415 -16.04 4.28 -19.71
C HIS A 415 -15.71 5.24 -18.57
N VAL A 416 -15.15 6.38 -18.92
CA VAL A 416 -14.88 7.52 -18.03
C VAL A 416 -15.53 8.76 -18.62
N THR A 417 -16.29 9.48 -17.81
CA THR A 417 -16.93 10.72 -18.21
C THR A 417 -16.84 11.74 -17.08
N ASP A 418 -16.63 13.00 -17.40
CA ASP A 418 -16.78 14.07 -16.43
C ASP A 418 -18.22 14.14 -15.96
N LEU A 419 -18.47 14.55 -14.72
CA LEU A 419 -19.81 14.83 -14.23
C LEU A 419 -20.39 16.03 -15.03
N ALA A 420 -21.67 15.97 -15.35
CA ALA A 420 -22.34 17.03 -16.13
C ALA A 420 -22.76 18.23 -15.24
N ASP A 421 -23.34 19.24 -15.84
CA ASP A 421 -23.94 20.42 -15.20
C ASP A 421 -23.01 21.18 -14.24
N ILE A 422 -21.70 21.24 -14.59
CA ILE A 422 -20.70 22.07 -13.90
C ILE A 422 -20.65 21.77 -12.37
N PRO A 423 -20.34 20.53 -11.96
CA PRO A 423 -20.15 20.22 -10.56
C PRO A 423 -19.02 21.05 -9.96
N PRO A 424 -19.09 21.39 -8.66
CA PRO A 424 -18.01 22.13 -8.02
C PRO A 424 -16.71 21.30 -8.01
N LYS A 425 -15.58 21.91 -8.36
CA LYS A 425 -14.25 21.26 -8.27
C LYS A 425 -13.81 21.20 -6.81
N GLY A 426 -14.44 20.34 -6.04
CA GLY A 426 -14.12 20.15 -4.63
C GLY A 426 -13.14 19.02 -4.42
N LYS A 427 -12.39 19.09 -3.33
CA LYS A 427 -11.39 18.07 -2.98
C LYS A 427 -12.02 16.83 -2.37
N TYR A 428 -13.11 16.99 -1.63
CA TYR A 428 -13.76 15.95 -0.85
C TYR A 428 -15.08 15.53 -1.48
N ILE A 429 -15.27 14.22 -1.63
CA ILE A 429 -16.46 13.66 -2.27
C ILE A 429 -16.98 12.46 -1.47
N ILE A 430 -18.28 12.38 -1.27
CA ILE A 430 -18.95 11.25 -0.62
C ILE A 430 -20.37 11.08 -1.12
N ALA A 431 -20.82 9.83 -1.25
CA ALA A 431 -22.19 9.48 -1.55
C ALA A 431 -22.97 9.19 -0.27
N LEU A 432 -24.12 9.85 -0.10
CA LEU A 432 -25.01 9.61 1.05
C LEU A 432 -26.43 9.97 0.70
N ASN A 433 -27.38 9.09 1.05
CA ASN A 433 -28.83 9.27 0.87
C ASN A 433 -29.20 9.69 -0.57
N SER A 434 -28.74 8.90 -1.54
CA SER A 434 -29.02 9.11 -2.98
C SER A 434 -28.51 10.45 -3.53
N ARG A 435 -27.58 11.11 -2.85
CA ARG A 435 -26.91 12.33 -3.32
C ARG A 435 -25.40 12.16 -3.29
N LEU A 436 -24.75 12.84 -4.22
CA LEU A 436 -23.31 13.00 -4.23
C LEU A 436 -22.96 14.34 -3.57
N TRP A 437 -22.13 14.32 -2.51
CA TRP A 437 -21.74 15.51 -1.77
C TRP A 437 -20.29 15.87 -2.08
N ILE A 438 -20.05 17.14 -2.38
CA ILE A 438 -18.71 17.67 -2.70
C ILE A 438 -18.43 18.88 -1.80
N SER A 439 -17.18 18.99 -1.33
CA SER A 439 -16.69 20.10 -0.53
C SER A 439 -15.18 20.31 -0.76
N GLY A 440 -14.59 21.33 -0.12
CA GLY A 440 -13.17 21.65 -0.28
C GLY A 440 -12.88 22.33 -1.64
N VAL A 441 -13.79 23.16 -2.11
CA VAL A 441 -13.60 23.97 -3.31
C VAL A 441 -12.68 25.16 -2.95
N PRO A 442 -11.59 25.38 -3.68
CA PRO A 442 -10.71 26.52 -3.44
C PRO A 442 -11.46 27.86 -3.38
N GLY A 443 -11.25 28.63 -2.32
CA GLY A 443 -11.94 29.89 -2.06
C GLY A 443 -13.38 29.77 -1.55
N ARG A 444 -13.85 28.55 -1.26
CA ARG A 444 -15.15 28.26 -0.64
C ARG A 444 -14.99 27.28 0.53
N ASP A 445 -14.09 27.58 1.43
CA ASP A 445 -13.60 26.67 2.47
C ASP A 445 -14.65 26.22 3.48
N THR A 446 -15.79 26.94 3.57
CA THR A 446 -16.89 26.63 4.49
C THR A 446 -18.12 26.02 3.80
N LYS A 447 -18.06 25.82 2.47
CA LYS A 447 -19.20 25.34 1.69
C LYS A 447 -19.12 23.85 1.39
N PHE A 448 -20.29 23.23 1.39
CA PHE A 448 -20.48 21.90 0.82
C PHE A 448 -21.75 21.87 -0.04
N THR A 449 -21.71 21.08 -1.07
CA THR A 449 -22.72 21.07 -2.14
C THR A 449 -23.15 19.63 -2.38
N GLY A 450 -24.46 19.42 -2.58
CA GLY A 450 -25.05 18.11 -2.89
C GLY A 450 -25.72 18.11 -4.27
N SER A 451 -25.54 17.05 -5.05
CA SER A 451 -26.26 16.83 -6.31
C SER A 451 -27.77 16.67 -6.07
N ALA A 452 -28.56 16.69 -7.13
CA ALA A 452 -29.94 16.24 -7.06
C ALA A 452 -30.07 14.79 -6.55
N VAL A 453 -31.24 14.43 -6.04
CA VAL A 453 -31.51 13.07 -5.56
C VAL A 453 -31.46 12.12 -6.75
N ASP A 454 -30.75 11.02 -6.58
CA ASP A 454 -30.61 9.94 -7.55
C ASP A 454 -29.94 10.33 -8.88
N ASP A 455 -29.36 11.55 -8.97
CA ASP A 455 -28.67 12.05 -10.15
C ASP A 455 -27.33 12.70 -9.78
N GLU A 456 -26.24 12.02 -10.13
CA GLU A 456 -24.87 12.52 -9.90
C GLU A 456 -24.47 13.62 -10.91
N ASP A 457 -25.24 13.80 -11.95
CA ASP A 457 -24.96 14.77 -13.02
C ASP A 457 -25.76 16.07 -12.89
N ASP A 458 -26.80 16.14 -12.05
CA ASP A 458 -27.62 17.35 -11.85
C ASP A 458 -27.12 18.16 -10.64
N TRP A 459 -26.49 19.29 -10.94
CA TRP A 459 -25.98 20.28 -9.98
C TRP A 459 -26.65 21.65 -10.11
N THR A 460 -27.75 21.75 -10.85
CA THR A 460 -28.40 23.01 -11.25
C THR A 460 -29.87 23.12 -10.94
N THR A 461 -30.59 22.00 -10.78
CA THR A 461 -32.04 22.02 -10.52
C THR A 461 -32.35 22.66 -9.16
N ALA A 462 -32.79 23.91 -9.17
CA ALA A 462 -33.01 24.75 -8.00
C ALA A 462 -33.90 24.18 -6.88
N SER A 463 -34.76 23.23 -7.22
CA SER A 463 -35.65 22.58 -6.24
C SER A 463 -35.02 21.37 -5.55
N ASP A 464 -33.87 20.89 -6.01
CA ASP A 464 -33.26 19.65 -5.52
C ASP A 464 -31.76 19.75 -5.24
N PHE A 465 -31.01 20.58 -5.98
CA PHE A 465 -29.61 20.89 -5.72
C PHE A 465 -29.41 21.58 -4.37
N VAL A 466 -28.35 21.23 -3.65
CA VAL A 466 -28.05 21.73 -2.30
C VAL A 466 -26.73 22.50 -2.29
N ASP A 467 -26.73 23.77 -1.87
CA ASP A 467 -25.52 24.56 -1.62
C ASP A 467 -25.61 25.18 -0.22
N ILE A 468 -24.81 24.70 0.74
CA ILE A 468 -24.83 25.11 2.13
C ILE A 468 -23.53 25.75 2.52
N ASP A 469 -23.61 26.95 3.16
CA ASP A 469 -22.47 27.67 3.70
C ASP A 469 -22.49 27.67 5.23
N LEU A 470 -21.46 27.13 5.84
CA LEU A 470 -21.29 27.08 7.29
C LEU A 470 -20.68 28.36 7.87
N ALA A 471 -20.32 29.38 7.06
CA ALA A 471 -19.65 30.58 7.52
C ALA A 471 -20.44 31.36 8.59
N GLY A 472 -21.77 31.28 8.58
CA GLY A 472 -22.64 31.90 9.59
C GLY A 472 -22.73 31.12 10.92
N VAL A 473 -22.23 29.92 10.98
CA VAL A 473 -22.37 29.00 12.14
C VAL A 473 -21.02 28.76 12.81
N LEU A 474 -19.93 28.92 12.07
CA LEU A 474 -18.58 28.56 12.49
C LEU A 474 -17.77 29.77 12.99
N SER A 475 -16.74 29.48 13.78
CA SER A 475 -15.73 30.44 14.17
C SER A 475 -14.96 30.94 12.94
N ARG A 476 -14.49 32.20 12.99
CA ARG A 476 -13.65 32.75 11.91
C ARG A 476 -12.39 31.90 11.69
N GLY A 477 -12.11 31.60 10.43
CA GLY A 477 -10.89 30.90 10.03
C GLY A 477 -10.97 29.35 10.10
N ASP A 478 -12.14 28.80 10.39
CA ASP A 478 -12.34 27.36 10.25
C ASP A 478 -12.63 26.98 8.78
N ALA A 479 -12.25 25.77 8.40
CA ALA A 479 -12.40 25.27 7.03
C ALA A 479 -12.76 23.79 7.06
N ILE A 480 -13.55 23.35 6.09
CA ILE A 480 -13.88 21.95 5.90
C ILE A 480 -12.61 21.21 5.48
N THR A 481 -12.28 20.14 6.20
CA THR A 481 -11.12 19.27 5.95
C THR A 481 -11.53 17.88 5.46
N GLY A 482 -12.83 17.53 5.53
CA GLY A 482 -13.31 16.27 5.03
C GLY A 482 -14.80 16.06 5.22
N LEU A 483 -15.32 15.06 4.50
CA LEU A 483 -16.69 14.59 4.57
C LEU A 483 -16.71 13.13 5.00
N GLY A 484 -17.73 12.71 5.74
CA GLY A 484 -17.94 11.33 6.15
C GLY A 484 -19.41 11.02 6.37
N ARG A 485 -19.70 9.76 6.64
CA ARG A 485 -21.05 9.33 7.04
C ARG A 485 -21.00 8.77 8.46
N LEU A 486 -21.97 9.07 9.27
CA LEU A 486 -22.09 8.56 10.64
C LEU A 486 -22.75 7.18 10.64
N GLY A 487 -21.97 6.13 10.50
CA GLY A 487 -22.44 4.76 10.48
C GLY A 487 -23.65 4.57 9.56
N GLN A 488 -24.64 3.81 9.98
CA GLN A 488 -25.89 3.59 9.23
C GLN A 488 -26.98 4.64 9.55
N SER A 489 -26.63 5.73 10.22
CA SER A 489 -27.63 6.73 10.67
C SER A 489 -28.16 7.63 9.56
N GLY A 490 -27.61 7.58 8.34
CA GLY A 490 -27.97 8.47 7.25
C GLY A 490 -27.59 9.95 7.49
N LYS A 491 -26.69 10.21 8.42
CA LYS A 491 -26.20 11.57 8.73
C LYS A 491 -24.85 11.81 8.07
N LEU A 492 -24.69 13.02 7.50
CA LEU A 492 -23.45 13.51 6.95
C LEU A 492 -22.57 14.07 8.08
N ILE A 493 -21.31 13.63 8.16
CA ILE A 493 -20.29 14.25 9.00
C ILE A 493 -19.53 15.24 8.15
N ILE A 494 -19.42 16.47 8.61
CA ILE A 494 -18.57 17.50 8.04
C ILE A 494 -17.46 17.76 9.06
N GLY A 495 -16.27 17.28 8.74
CA GLY A 495 -15.07 17.54 9.53
C GLY A 495 -14.49 18.89 9.14
N LEU A 496 -14.17 19.72 10.15
CA LEU A 496 -13.48 20.97 10.00
C LEU A 496 -12.16 20.92 10.79
N ARG A 497 -11.36 21.97 10.69
CA ARG A 497 -10.07 22.03 11.43
C ARG A 497 -10.27 21.96 12.95
N ASN A 498 -11.33 22.60 13.47
CA ASN A 498 -11.57 22.75 14.91
C ASN A 498 -12.94 22.26 15.38
N HIS A 499 -13.79 21.84 14.46
CA HIS A 499 -15.17 21.44 14.74
C HIS A 499 -15.57 20.21 13.95
N ILE A 500 -16.58 19.50 14.43
CA ILE A 500 -17.33 18.50 13.66
C ILE A 500 -18.79 18.91 13.64
N VAL A 501 -19.39 18.93 12.47
CA VAL A 501 -20.79 19.19 12.28
C VAL A 501 -21.46 17.95 11.69
N THR A 502 -22.56 17.51 12.28
CA THR A 502 -23.41 16.49 11.70
C THR A 502 -24.66 17.10 11.10
N TYR A 503 -24.98 16.68 9.88
CA TYR A 503 -26.19 17.08 9.16
C TYR A 503 -27.12 15.92 8.99
N SER A 504 -28.40 16.15 9.24
CA SER A 504 -29.46 15.29 8.74
C SER A 504 -29.73 15.67 7.28
N VAL A 505 -29.54 14.72 6.39
CA VAL A 505 -29.65 14.92 4.92
C VAL A 505 -30.67 13.95 4.29
N PRO A 506 -31.96 14.10 4.62
CA PRO A 506 -33.02 13.31 4.00
C PRO A 506 -33.13 13.61 2.49
N ALA A 507 -33.85 12.76 1.76
CA ALA A 507 -34.10 12.99 0.34
C ALA A 507 -34.84 14.33 0.08
N VAL A 508 -35.71 14.75 1.01
CA VAL A 508 -36.46 16.01 0.87
C VAL A 508 -35.56 17.19 1.22
N PHE A 509 -35.28 18.05 0.26
CA PHE A 509 -34.39 19.21 0.36
C PHE A 509 -34.70 20.12 1.55
N SER A 510 -35.97 20.49 1.76
CA SER A 510 -36.39 21.41 2.84
C SER A 510 -36.21 20.88 4.25
N SER A 511 -35.86 19.60 4.40
CA SER A 511 -35.64 18.94 5.69
C SER A 511 -34.15 18.73 6.00
N ILE A 512 -33.25 19.23 5.15
CA ILE A 512 -31.80 19.20 5.39
C ILE A 512 -31.45 20.23 6.46
N ALA A 513 -30.88 19.77 7.58
CA ALA A 513 -30.61 20.64 8.72
C ALA A 513 -29.39 20.15 9.52
N ILE A 514 -28.77 21.09 10.25
CA ILE A 514 -27.77 20.77 11.26
C ILE A 514 -28.41 19.90 12.34
N ASP A 515 -27.77 18.76 12.61
CA ASP A 515 -28.14 17.86 13.70
C ASP A 515 -27.41 18.24 14.99
N LYS A 516 -26.07 18.30 14.94
CA LYS A 516 -25.21 18.67 16.06
C LYS A 516 -23.94 19.37 15.61
N ILE A 517 -23.37 20.17 16.51
CA ILE A 517 -22.02 20.76 16.38
C ILE A 517 -21.19 20.31 17.57
N VAL A 518 -20.01 19.76 17.31
CA VAL A 518 -19.01 19.42 18.31
C VAL A 518 -17.88 20.44 18.21
N TYR A 519 -17.63 21.14 19.28
CA TYR A 519 -16.60 22.17 19.38
C TYR A 519 -15.29 21.58 19.89
N ASN A 520 -14.17 22.18 19.49
CA ASN A 520 -12.81 21.80 19.91
C ASN A 520 -12.39 20.35 19.54
N THR A 521 -13.05 19.78 18.55
CA THR A 521 -12.71 18.47 17.98
C THR A 521 -12.71 18.65 16.47
N GLY A 522 -11.56 18.49 15.85
CA GLY A 522 -11.39 18.68 14.39
C GLY A 522 -11.11 17.37 13.65
N LEU A 523 -10.98 17.51 12.34
CA LEU A 523 -10.55 16.42 11.44
C LEU A 523 -9.28 16.84 10.71
N MET A 524 -8.26 16.01 10.71
CA MET A 524 -6.95 16.34 10.12
C MET A 524 -7.01 16.41 8.59
N GLY A 525 -7.74 15.49 7.95
CA GLY A 525 -7.94 15.42 6.50
C GLY A 525 -9.06 14.46 6.15
N HIS A 526 -9.51 14.46 4.90
CA HIS A 526 -10.63 13.63 4.45
C HIS A 526 -10.42 12.14 4.69
N ARG A 527 -9.18 11.66 4.52
CA ARG A 527 -8.79 10.27 4.70
C ARG A 527 -8.43 9.92 6.15
N ALA A 528 -8.56 10.88 7.06
CA ALA A 528 -8.23 10.72 8.48
C ALA A 528 -9.41 10.27 9.34
N MET A 529 -10.46 9.70 8.72
CA MET A 529 -11.64 9.17 9.38
C MET A 529 -12.12 7.90 8.68
N ASP A 530 -12.47 6.87 9.44
CA ASP A 530 -13.11 5.65 8.93
C ASP A 530 -14.16 5.11 9.90
N GLU A 531 -15.07 4.29 9.38
CA GLU A 531 -16.17 3.68 10.12
C GLU A 531 -15.69 2.46 10.91
N VAL A 532 -15.96 2.42 12.21
CA VAL A 532 -15.69 1.31 13.11
C VAL A 532 -17.00 0.87 13.78
N GLY A 533 -17.64 -0.13 13.20
CA GLY A 533 -18.97 -0.60 13.62
C GLY A 533 -20.06 0.46 13.39
N LEU A 534 -20.66 0.96 14.46
CA LEU A 534 -21.67 2.04 14.42
C LEU A 534 -21.08 3.42 14.78
N ASP A 535 -19.77 3.53 14.81
CA ASP A 535 -19.02 4.74 15.18
C ASP A 535 -18.07 5.12 14.04
N ASN A 536 -17.52 6.32 14.10
CA ASN A 536 -16.40 6.74 13.28
C ASN A 536 -15.25 7.12 14.20
N TYR A 537 -14.06 6.59 13.91
CA TYR A 537 -12.84 7.05 14.53
C TYR A 537 -12.18 8.07 13.63
N LEU A 538 -11.76 9.18 14.21
CA LEU A 538 -11.13 10.27 13.51
C LEU A 538 -9.78 10.65 14.13
N VAL A 539 -8.90 11.16 13.30
CA VAL A 539 -7.59 11.67 13.70
C VAL A 539 -7.58 13.19 13.61
N GLU A 540 -7.17 13.83 14.67
CA GLU A 540 -6.90 15.26 14.77
C GLU A 540 -5.46 15.48 15.25
N PRO A 541 -4.89 16.70 15.17
CA PRO A 541 -3.53 16.97 15.66
C PRO A 541 -3.31 16.68 17.15
N GLU A 542 -4.38 16.62 17.93
CA GLU A 542 -4.37 16.35 19.39
C GLU A 542 -4.67 14.88 19.72
N GLY A 543 -4.75 13.97 18.72
CA GLY A 543 -4.94 12.55 18.94
C GLY A 543 -6.08 11.91 18.16
N VAL A 544 -6.63 10.84 18.67
CA VAL A 544 -7.68 10.03 18.04
C VAL A 544 -8.94 10.03 18.89
N ASN A 545 -10.07 10.33 18.25
CA ASN A 545 -11.38 10.44 18.91
C ASN A 545 -12.40 9.49 18.28
N SER A 546 -13.42 9.15 19.08
CA SER A 546 -14.66 8.52 18.66
C SER A 546 -15.72 9.60 18.40
N VAL A 547 -16.25 9.68 17.20
CA VAL A 547 -17.30 10.67 16.84
C VAL A 547 -18.55 10.45 17.69
N LYS A 548 -18.94 9.20 17.92
CA LYS A 548 -20.12 8.88 18.74
C LYS A 548 -19.96 9.33 20.18
N ALA A 549 -18.78 9.19 20.78
CA ALA A 549 -18.49 9.67 22.11
C ALA A 549 -18.55 11.21 22.17
N GLU A 550 -17.94 11.89 21.21
CA GLU A 550 -17.94 13.35 21.12
C GLU A 550 -19.35 13.92 20.93
N LEU A 551 -20.19 13.29 20.09
CA LEU A 551 -21.59 13.68 19.91
C LEU A 551 -22.46 13.54 21.16
N ILE A 552 -22.13 12.59 22.05
CA ILE A 552 -22.84 12.41 23.33
C ILE A 552 -22.47 13.54 24.29
N ILE A 553 -21.22 13.96 24.32
CA ILE A 553 -20.63 14.83 25.33
C ILE A 553 -20.56 16.28 24.89
N GLN A 554 -20.79 16.55 23.59
CA GLN A 554 -20.83 17.90 23.00
C GLN A 554 -19.51 18.70 23.17
N GLY A 555 -18.36 18.03 23.05
CA GLY A 555 -17.06 18.70 23.14
C GLY A 555 -16.56 18.99 24.55
N LEU A 556 -17.22 18.48 25.60
CA LEU A 556 -16.61 18.39 26.91
C LEU A 556 -15.45 17.36 26.82
N ARG A 557 -14.27 17.74 27.28
CA ARG A 557 -13.04 16.92 27.20
C ARG A 557 -13.29 15.50 27.73
N THR A 558 -13.43 14.57 26.82
CA THR A 558 -13.39 13.15 27.12
C THR A 558 -11.98 12.62 27.05
N LYS A 559 -11.80 11.44 27.61
CA LYS A 559 -10.59 10.66 27.38
C LYS A 559 -10.55 10.23 25.92
N LYS A 560 -9.57 10.73 25.16
CA LYS A 560 -9.35 10.32 23.79
C LYS A 560 -8.92 8.85 23.70
N LEU A 561 -9.18 8.19 22.60
CA LEU A 561 -8.74 6.81 22.39
C LEU A 561 -7.22 6.70 22.50
N SER A 562 -6.48 7.73 22.08
CA SER A 562 -5.02 7.79 22.09
C SER A 562 -4.40 8.38 23.35
N ASP A 563 -5.15 8.62 24.43
CA ASP A 563 -4.59 9.26 25.64
C ASP A 563 -3.40 8.49 26.22
N ASN A 564 -3.38 7.17 26.10
CA ASN A 564 -2.29 6.34 26.60
C ASN A 564 -0.96 6.55 25.84
N ILE A 565 -1.00 7.07 24.63
CA ILE A 565 0.17 7.32 23.76
C ILE A 565 0.25 8.78 23.32
N ARG A 566 -0.39 9.67 24.07
CA ARG A 566 -0.55 11.08 23.74
C ARG A 566 0.80 11.76 23.48
N ASP A 567 1.78 11.52 24.35
CA ASP A 567 3.05 12.23 24.32
C ASP A 567 3.97 11.74 23.18
N ARG A 568 3.67 10.56 22.62
CA ARG A 568 4.33 10.00 21.42
C ARG A 568 3.60 10.39 20.13
N LEU A 569 2.29 10.20 20.07
CA LEU A 569 1.51 10.38 18.84
C LEU A 569 1.26 11.85 18.49
N ASN A 570 0.84 12.67 19.46
CA ASN A 570 0.44 14.05 19.18
C ASN A 570 1.57 14.93 18.61
N PRO A 571 2.83 14.87 19.09
CA PRO A 571 3.91 15.63 18.48
C PRO A 571 4.14 15.26 17.02
N LEU A 572 4.00 13.98 16.69
CA LEU A 572 4.16 13.49 15.31
C LEU A 572 3.04 14.02 14.41
N LEU A 573 1.77 13.90 14.84
CA LEU A 573 0.63 14.42 14.09
C LEU A 573 0.71 15.93 13.87
N LYS A 574 1.19 16.67 14.86
CA LYS A 574 1.43 18.12 14.74
C LYS A 574 2.55 18.46 13.75
N ALA A 575 3.61 17.68 13.73
CA ALA A 575 4.77 17.87 12.87
C ALA A 575 4.50 17.56 11.39
N VAL A 576 3.48 16.76 11.06
CA VAL A 576 3.09 16.49 9.68
C VAL A 576 2.74 17.80 8.97
N THR A 577 3.44 18.13 7.90
CA THR A 577 3.24 19.37 7.13
C THR A 577 1.97 19.29 6.30
N ASN A 578 1.82 18.24 5.52
CA ASN A 578 0.62 17.99 4.72
C ASN A 578 -0.36 17.10 5.50
N LYS A 579 -1.35 17.73 6.14
CA LYS A 579 -2.33 17.02 6.97
C LYS A 579 -3.18 15.99 6.19
N ASP A 580 -3.37 16.19 4.90
CA ASP A 580 -4.16 15.32 4.03
C ASP A 580 -3.45 14.00 3.67
N GLU A 581 -2.15 13.86 3.98
CA GLU A 581 -1.44 12.61 3.77
C GLU A 581 -1.80 11.54 4.82
N VAL A 582 -2.24 11.98 6.01
CA VAL A 582 -2.65 11.05 7.06
C VAL A 582 -3.90 10.32 6.62
N ASN A 583 -3.79 9.00 6.56
CA ASN A 583 -4.89 8.16 6.13
C ASN A 583 -5.13 7.02 7.11
N VAL A 584 -6.38 6.64 7.24
CA VAL A 584 -6.78 5.59 8.16
C VAL A 584 -7.56 4.50 7.44
N VAL A 585 -7.53 3.32 8.00
CA VAL A 585 -8.35 2.18 7.54
C VAL A 585 -8.72 1.28 8.71
N ASN A 586 -9.97 0.83 8.70
CA ASN A 586 -10.47 -0.16 9.65
C ASN A 586 -10.22 -1.58 9.10
N ASN A 587 -9.28 -2.30 9.68
CA ASN A 587 -9.05 -3.72 9.44
C ASN A 587 -10.00 -4.56 10.30
N LYS A 588 -11.21 -4.79 9.78
CA LYS A 588 -12.27 -5.54 10.49
C LYS A 588 -11.89 -6.99 10.80
N LYS A 589 -11.03 -7.62 9.99
CA LYS A 589 -10.61 -9.01 10.21
C LYS A 589 -9.83 -9.19 11.51
N ASN A 590 -9.05 -8.16 11.87
CA ASN A 590 -8.16 -8.20 13.04
C ASN A 590 -8.61 -7.30 14.18
N ASN A 591 -9.76 -6.62 14.07
CA ASN A 591 -10.26 -5.62 15.02
C ASN A 591 -9.28 -4.44 15.23
N GLU A 592 -8.59 -4.02 14.18
CA GLU A 592 -7.58 -2.98 14.23
C GLU A 592 -8.02 -1.74 13.46
N PHE A 593 -7.74 -0.57 14.02
CA PHE A 593 -7.83 0.72 13.34
C PHE A 593 -6.41 1.24 13.09
N TRP A 594 -6.05 1.43 11.83
CA TRP A 594 -4.72 1.84 11.41
C TRP A 594 -4.65 3.31 11.07
N ILE A 595 -3.58 3.97 11.48
CA ILE A 595 -3.27 5.35 11.17
C ILE A 595 -1.92 5.37 10.47
N ASN A 596 -1.92 5.61 9.17
CA ASN A 596 -0.71 5.69 8.37
C ASN A 596 -0.24 7.15 8.30
N ILE A 597 1.05 7.39 8.55
CA ILE A 597 1.73 8.68 8.45
C ILE A 597 2.90 8.50 7.46
N PRO A 598 2.65 8.68 6.16
CA PRO A 598 3.63 8.37 5.11
C PRO A 598 4.94 9.12 5.25
N SER A 599 4.90 10.41 5.54
CA SER A 599 6.10 11.26 5.69
C SER A 599 7.05 10.84 6.81
N LEU A 600 6.57 10.00 7.73
CA LEU A 600 7.35 9.46 8.84
C LEU A 600 7.63 7.97 8.70
N SER A 601 7.16 7.33 7.64
CA SER A 601 7.23 5.87 7.44
C SER A 601 6.71 5.08 8.65
N ARG A 602 5.57 5.52 9.22
CA ARG A 602 5.00 4.95 10.43
C ARG A 602 3.52 4.64 10.28
N ARG A 603 3.11 3.59 10.98
CA ARG A 603 1.71 3.23 11.17
C ARG A 603 1.45 3.04 12.66
N TYR A 604 0.43 3.71 13.20
CA TYR A 604 -0.11 3.40 14.52
C TYR A 604 -1.32 2.50 14.39
N VAL A 605 -1.37 1.47 15.22
CA VAL A 605 -2.41 0.45 15.20
C VAL A 605 -3.13 0.47 16.53
N TYR A 606 -4.43 0.69 16.51
CA TYR A 606 -5.30 0.57 17.68
C TYR A 606 -6.15 -0.68 17.54
N ASP A 607 -5.86 -1.69 18.35
CA ASP A 607 -6.73 -2.85 18.51
C ASP A 607 -7.90 -2.46 19.43
N TYR A 608 -9.10 -2.35 18.84
CA TYR A 608 -10.27 -1.89 19.60
C TYR A 608 -10.96 -3.01 20.40
N ALA A 609 -10.62 -4.28 20.20
CA ALA A 609 -11.11 -5.39 21.03
C ALA A 609 -10.41 -5.40 22.39
N ILE A 610 -9.10 -5.22 22.42
CA ILE A 610 -8.31 -5.18 23.67
C ILE A 610 -7.94 -3.78 24.12
N LYS A 611 -8.28 -2.75 23.33
CA LYS A 611 -7.98 -1.32 23.57
C LYS A 611 -6.47 -1.04 23.71
N ALA A 612 -5.66 -1.71 22.89
CA ALA A 612 -4.22 -1.63 22.89
C ALA A 612 -3.70 -0.84 21.70
N TRP A 613 -2.65 -0.02 21.93
CA TRP A 613 -1.92 0.69 20.90
C TRP A 613 -0.60 -0.01 20.58
N MET A 614 -0.23 -0.02 19.31
CA MET A 614 1.01 -0.59 18.78
C MET A 614 1.55 0.34 17.69
N GLU A 615 2.83 0.24 17.37
CA GLU A 615 3.49 1.06 16.34
C GLU A 615 4.17 0.14 15.33
N ASP A 616 3.91 0.34 14.04
CA ASP A 616 4.68 -0.25 12.95
C ASP A 616 5.62 0.83 12.39
N ARG A 617 6.87 0.49 12.21
CA ARG A 617 7.92 1.34 11.62
C ARG A 617 8.40 0.77 10.29
N ASP A 618 9.04 1.63 9.52
CA ASP A 618 9.59 1.31 8.20
C ASP A 618 8.48 0.89 7.20
N ILE A 619 7.29 1.48 7.37
CA ILE A 619 6.13 1.28 6.50
C ILE A 619 5.67 2.61 5.93
N THR A 620 5.97 2.85 4.66
CA THR A 620 5.43 4.00 3.92
C THR A 620 4.15 3.58 3.19
N THR A 621 3.02 4.17 3.56
CA THR A 621 1.71 3.88 2.98
C THR A 621 0.96 5.19 2.71
N TYR A 622 0.78 5.54 1.44
CA TYR A 622 0.10 6.78 1.04
C TYR A 622 -1.42 6.66 1.10
N GLN A 623 -1.96 5.49 0.89
CA GLN A 623 -3.36 5.19 1.16
C GLN A 623 -3.55 3.68 1.37
N SER A 624 -4.43 3.34 2.31
CA SER A 624 -4.95 1.99 2.48
C SER A 624 -6.43 1.94 2.11
N VAL A 625 -6.85 0.85 1.48
CA VAL A 625 -8.26 0.58 1.16
C VAL A 625 -8.61 -0.83 1.57
N ARG A 626 -9.87 -1.03 1.93
CA ARG A 626 -10.44 -2.34 2.28
C ARG A 626 -11.25 -2.87 1.10
N THR A 627 -11.00 -4.12 0.72
CA THR A 627 -11.81 -4.84 -0.27
C THR A 627 -13.12 -5.34 0.34
N PRO A 628 -14.12 -5.71 -0.47
CA PRO A 628 -15.33 -6.36 0.01
C PRO A 628 -15.06 -7.62 0.85
N ASP A 629 -14.04 -8.40 0.49
CA ASP A 629 -13.59 -9.59 1.23
C ASP A 629 -12.92 -9.26 2.56
N GLY A 630 -12.71 -7.97 2.85
CA GLY A 630 -12.09 -7.47 4.07
C GLY A 630 -10.56 -7.52 4.06
N ASP A 631 -9.93 -7.79 2.93
CA ASP A 631 -8.49 -7.64 2.78
C ASP A 631 -8.11 -6.16 2.68
N ILE A 632 -6.91 -5.81 3.14
CA ILE A 632 -6.38 -4.46 3.06
C ILE A 632 -5.33 -4.39 1.96
N PHE A 633 -5.50 -3.45 1.04
CA PHE A 633 -4.47 -3.05 0.09
C PHE A 633 -3.88 -1.71 0.49
N SER A 634 -2.56 -1.59 0.41
CA SER A 634 -1.81 -0.38 0.77
C SER A 634 -0.94 0.08 -0.40
N GLY A 635 -1.12 1.34 -0.82
CA GLY A 635 -0.30 1.97 -1.84
C GLY A 635 0.99 2.52 -1.24
N GLY A 636 2.12 2.08 -1.79
CA GLY A 636 3.46 2.49 -1.37
C GLY A 636 4.12 3.47 -2.34
N ALA A 637 5.40 3.71 -2.11
CA ALA A 637 6.30 4.35 -3.06
C ALA A 637 6.51 3.46 -4.30
N ASN A 638 7.11 4.01 -5.34
CA ASN A 638 7.59 3.27 -6.51
C ASN A 638 6.52 2.50 -7.31
N GLY A 639 5.27 2.98 -7.29
CA GLY A 639 4.17 2.32 -7.99
C GLY A 639 3.77 0.96 -7.43
N ARG A 640 4.17 0.62 -6.21
CA ARG A 640 3.90 -0.66 -5.58
C ARG A 640 2.62 -0.62 -4.75
N VAL A 641 1.84 -1.69 -4.84
CA VAL A 641 0.67 -1.94 -4.00
C VAL A 641 0.90 -3.23 -3.24
N TYR A 642 0.66 -3.19 -1.95
CA TYR A 642 0.86 -4.32 -1.04
C TYR A 642 -0.47 -4.86 -0.55
N LYS A 643 -0.56 -6.17 -0.43
CA LYS A 643 -1.63 -6.85 0.31
C LYS A 643 -1.12 -7.13 1.72
N GLU A 644 -1.80 -6.58 2.70
CA GLU A 644 -1.40 -6.63 4.09
C GLU A 644 -1.78 -7.97 4.75
N TYR A 645 -0.97 -8.43 5.72
CA TYR A 645 -1.21 -9.65 6.53
C TYR A 645 -1.33 -10.97 5.76
N GLN A 646 -0.83 -11.04 4.53
CA GLN A 646 -0.97 -12.26 3.72
C GLN A 646 0.21 -13.22 3.85
N SER A 647 1.34 -12.74 4.35
CA SER A 647 2.52 -13.58 4.49
C SER A 647 2.34 -14.56 5.66
N ALA A 648 2.55 -15.84 5.40
CA ALA A 648 2.75 -16.83 6.46
C ALA A 648 4.08 -16.59 7.21
N THR A 649 4.94 -15.75 6.65
CA THR A 649 6.23 -15.31 7.18
C THR A 649 6.14 -13.87 7.64
N ASN A 650 6.95 -13.49 8.63
CA ASN A 650 6.97 -12.13 9.18
C ASN A 650 7.99 -11.24 8.44
N VAL A 651 7.92 -11.25 7.12
CA VAL A 651 8.75 -10.44 6.23
C VAL A 651 7.89 -9.59 5.32
N ASP A 652 8.35 -8.40 5.01
CA ASP A 652 7.75 -7.53 4.00
C ASP A 652 8.38 -7.88 2.64
N VAL A 653 7.54 -8.24 1.67
CA VAL A 653 7.97 -8.56 0.29
C VAL A 653 7.88 -7.29 -0.54
N TYR A 654 9.01 -6.75 -0.97
CA TYR A 654 9.09 -5.50 -1.71
C TYR A 654 9.26 -5.67 -3.22
N ALA A 655 9.76 -6.81 -3.69
CA ALA A 655 9.96 -7.09 -5.11
C ALA A 655 9.48 -8.50 -5.48
N ASP A 656 9.22 -8.69 -6.79
CA ASP A 656 8.99 -10.01 -7.35
C ASP A 656 10.33 -10.75 -7.43
N GLY A 657 10.39 -11.93 -6.82
CA GLY A 657 11.59 -12.79 -6.88
C GLY A 657 12.47 -12.82 -5.64
N GLY A 658 12.13 -12.13 -4.54
CA GLY A 658 12.76 -12.49 -3.27
C GLY A 658 13.42 -11.42 -2.42
N ASP A 659 13.30 -10.14 -2.73
CA ASP A 659 13.77 -9.10 -1.82
C ASP A 659 12.80 -8.97 -0.64
N ASN A 660 13.02 -9.82 0.35
CA ASN A 660 12.26 -9.81 1.57
C ASN A 660 12.99 -8.96 2.59
N ILE A 661 12.36 -7.90 3.08
CA ILE A 661 12.89 -7.11 4.19
C ILE A 661 12.38 -7.70 5.49
N ASP A 662 13.31 -7.99 6.38
CA ASP A 662 12.99 -8.49 7.70
C ASP A 662 12.26 -7.43 8.52
N VAL A 663 11.17 -7.81 9.13
CA VAL A 663 10.43 -6.93 10.02
C VAL A 663 11.19 -6.82 11.34
N ASN A 664 11.81 -5.67 11.60
CA ASN A 664 12.49 -5.41 12.86
C ASN A 664 11.48 -5.33 14.01
N TRP A 665 11.52 -6.30 14.91
CA TRP A 665 10.61 -6.39 16.06
C TRP A 665 11.30 -5.94 17.34
N ARG A 666 10.60 -5.13 18.16
CA ARG A 666 11.08 -4.68 19.46
C ARG A 666 9.94 -4.59 20.47
N TRP A 667 10.23 -5.05 21.67
CA TRP A 667 9.37 -4.93 22.84
C TRP A 667 10.20 -4.57 24.08
N ASP A 668 9.92 -3.40 24.67
CA ASP A 668 10.55 -2.94 25.91
C ASP A 668 9.51 -2.96 27.04
N THR A 669 9.88 -3.57 28.18
CA THR A 669 9.08 -3.48 29.40
C THR A 669 9.25 -2.10 30.05
N PRO A 670 8.33 -1.65 30.91
CA PRO A 670 8.62 -0.54 31.81
C PRO A 670 9.67 -0.92 32.86
N TRP A 671 10.13 0.05 33.63
CA TRP A 671 10.98 -0.19 34.77
C TRP A 671 10.23 -0.93 35.89
N LEU A 672 10.67 -2.12 36.23
CA LEU A 672 10.00 -3.02 37.19
C LEU A 672 10.65 -2.90 38.56
N TRP A 673 9.93 -2.33 39.51
CA TRP A 673 10.39 -2.16 40.88
C TRP A 673 10.24 -3.44 41.79
N LEU A 674 9.52 -4.44 41.32
CA LEU A 674 9.36 -5.73 41.99
C LEU A 674 8.89 -5.62 43.47
N ASN A 675 7.86 -4.83 43.68
CA ASN A 675 7.15 -4.60 44.96
C ASN A 675 7.88 -3.74 46.00
N ASN A 676 9.12 -3.30 45.78
CA ASN A 676 9.81 -2.44 46.74
C ASN A 676 10.79 -1.52 46.11
N ILE A 677 10.50 -0.23 46.10
CA ILE A 677 11.27 0.86 45.46
C ILE A 677 12.62 1.09 46.21
N GLY A 678 12.60 0.98 47.52
CA GLY A 678 13.77 1.33 48.37
C GLY A 678 14.83 0.23 48.52
N ILE A 679 14.55 -1.00 48.07
CA ILE A 679 15.43 -2.14 48.33
C ILE A 679 16.15 -2.54 47.03
N LYS A 680 17.48 -2.61 47.08
CA LYS A 680 18.27 -3.25 46.03
C LYS A 680 17.99 -4.75 45.98
N LYS A 681 17.97 -5.31 44.76
CA LYS A 681 17.73 -6.73 44.50
C LYS A 681 18.93 -7.29 43.76
N ILE A 682 19.33 -8.49 44.11
CA ILE A 682 20.32 -9.27 43.37
C ILE A 682 19.52 -10.17 42.43
N PHE A 683 19.61 -9.90 41.14
CA PHE A 683 18.92 -10.65 40.10
C PHE A 683 19.70 -11.94 39.83
N LYS A 684 18.99 -13.07 39.69
CA LYS A 684 19.57 -14.40 39.54
C LYS A 684 19.22 -15.03 38.20
N TYR A 685 17.94 -14.99 37.87
CA TYR A 685 17.43 -15.60 36.64
C TYR A 685 16.33 -14.76 36.04
N PHE A 686 16.36 -14.66 34.72
CA PHE A 686 15.21 -14.29 33.91
C PHE A 686 14.57 -15.55 33.35
N GLN A 687 13.26 -15.59 33.30
CA GLN A 687 12.51 -16.69 32.70
C GLN A 687 11.48 -16.14 31.72
N PHE A 688 11.27 -16.82 30.61
CA PHE A 688 10.18 -16.51 29.72
C PHE A 688 9.59 -17.78 29.12
N LYS A 689 8.39 -17.64 28.56
CA LYS A 689 7.74 -18.62 27.72
C LYS A 689 7.42 -17.94 26.40
N GLY A 690 7.94 -18.48 25.33
CA GLY A 690 7.71 -18.02 23.99
C GLY A 690 7.62 -19.18 23.03
N SER A 691 7.16 -18.90 21.83
CA SER A 691 7.21 -19.81 20.69
C SER A 691 7.81 -19.06 19.50
N GLY A 692 8.35 -19.79 18.52
CA GLY A 692 8.91 -19.20 17.33
C GLY A 692 9.62 -20.22 16.46
N ALA A 693 9.66 -20.00 15.17
CA ALA A 693 10.49 -20.76 14.24
C ALA A 693 11.96 -20.32 14.35
N ALA A 694 12.89 -21.09 13.77
CA ALA A 694 14.33 -20.87 13.88
C ALA A 694 14.77 -19.41 13.66
N GLY A 695 15.37 -18.81 14.67
CA GLY A 695 15.89 -17.44 14.61
C GLY A 695 16.60 -17.04 15.89
N THR A 696 17.30 -15.93 15.84
CA THR A 696 17.98 -15.35 17.01
C THR A 696 17.19 -14.14 17.49
N PHE A 697 16.90 -14.06 18.77
CA PHE A 697 16.46 -12.82 19.36
C PHE A 697 17.41 -12.36 20.47
N LYS A 698 17.49 -11.05 20.62
CA LYS A 698 18.37 -10.38 21.56
C LYS A 698 17.55 -9.94 22.77
N LEU A 699 18.00 -10.30 23.97
CA LEU A 699 17.48 -9.80 25.24
C LEU A 699 18.52 -8.91 25.90
N GLU A 700 18.18 -7.66 26.11
CA GLU A 700 18.99 -6.70 26.86
C GLU A 700 18.37 -6.41 28.21
N THR A 701 19.21 -6.31 29.24
CA THR A 701 18.78 -5.99 30.61
C THR A 701 19.40 -4.67 31.07
N PHE A 702 18.57 -3.86 31.70
CA PHE A 702 18.98 -2.55 32.22
C PHE A 702 18.65 -2.46 33.71
N PHE A 703 19.45 -1.76 34.48
CA PHE A 703 19.22 -1.52 35.90
C PHE A 703 19.23 -0.03 36.23
N ASP A 704 18.42 0.34 37.20
CA ASP A 704 18.42 1.66 37.86
C ASP A 704 18.42 2.87 36.91
N PHE A 705 17.65 2.78 35.80
CA PHE A 705 17.47 3.83 34.78
C PHE A 705 18.70 4.12 33.91
N GLU A 706 19.68 3.23 33.91
CA GLU A 706 20.80 3.33 32.98
C GLU A 706 20.34 3.15 31.53
N SER A 707 20.95 3.90 30.61
CA SER A 707 20.65 3.83 29.17
C SER A 707 21.47 2.77 28.43
N THR A 708 22.56 2.31 29.05
CA THR A 708 23.42 1.23 28.50
C THR A 708 22.97 -0.12 29.06
N PRO A 709 22.87 -1.17 28.23
CA PRO A 709 22.49 -2.49 28.73
C PRO A 709 23.60 -3.04 29.62
N TYR A 710 23.20 -3.56 30.77
CA TYR A 710 24.10 -4.23 31.70
C TYR A 710 24.54 -5.61 31.18
N SER A 711 23.62 -6.33 30.56
CA SER A 711 23.88 -7.61 29.90
C SER A 711 23.03 -7.80 28.67
N THR A 712 23.60 -8.49 27.69
CA THR A 712 22.98 -8.85 26.43
C THR A 712 23.05 -10.35 26.25
N PHE A 713 21.93 -10.96 25.93
CA PHE A 713 21.81 -12.38 25.64
C PHE A 713 21.25 -12.58 24.22
N TYR A 714 21.88 -13.47 23.48
CA TYR A 714 21.37 -13.92 22.18
C TYR A 714 20.78 -15.33 22.35
N LEU A 715 19.52 -15.46 22.02
CA LEU A 715 18.77 -16.69 22.17
C LEU A 715 18.41 -17.22 20.79
N GLN A 716 18.86 -18.43 20.48
CA GLN A 716 18.51 -19.11 19.22
C GLN A 716 17.30 -20.01 19.44
N THR A 717 16.38 -19.97 18.49
CA THR A 717 15.16 -20.78 18.49
C THR A 717 15.26 -22.00 17.56
N THR A 718 16.46 -22.29 17.01
CA THR A 718 16.69 -23.49 16.19
C THR A 718 16.71 -24.74 17.06
N PRO A 719 15.87 -25.75 16.79
CA PRO A 719 16.01 -27.03 17.45
C PRO A 719 17.31 -27.70 17.00
N SER A 720 18.22 -27.93 17.94
CA SER A 720 19.41 -28.76 17.68
C SER A 720 18.99 -30.22 17.74
N LYS A 721 19.06 -30.95 16.63
CA LYS A 721 18.87 -32.41 16.62
C LYS A 721 20.09 -33.09 17.22
N TRP A 722 19.87 -34.10 18.05
CA TRP A 722 20.94 -35.00 18.53
C TRP A 722 21.69 -35.59 17.34
N GLY A 723 22.98 -35.34 17.25
CA GLY A 723 23.86 -35.86 16.20
C GLY A 723 24.33 -34.84 15.16
N ASP A 724 23.77 -33.65 15.12
CA ASP A 724 24.10 -32.63 14.07
C ASP A 724 25.10 -31.56 14.52
N VAL A 725 25.47 -31.51 15.83
CA VAL A 725 26.31 -30.42 16.37
C VAL A 725 27.36 -30.95 17.35
N GLU A 726 28.58 -30.42 17.30
CA GLU A 726 29.66 -30.73 18.26
C GLU A 726 29.30 -30.35 19.69
N TRP A 727 29.75 -31.13 20.66
CA TRP A 727 29.57 -30.88 22.09
C TRP A 727 30.15 -29.51 22.49
N GLY A 728 29.29 -28.64 23.00
CA GLY A 728 29.66 -27.28 23.42
C GLY A 728 29.18 -26.17 22.45
N ALA A 729 28.74 -26.52 21.22
CA ALA A 729 28.17 -25.58 20.25
C ALA A 729 26.65 -25.65 20.13
N ALA A 730 26.02 -26.64 20.76
CA ALA A 730 24.57 -26.83 20.72
C ALA A 730 23.86 -26.07 21.83
N TYR A 731 22.83 -25.31 21.46
CA TYR A 731 21.87 -24.76 22.40
C TYR A 731 20.70 -25.74 22.54
N TRP A 732 20.24 -25.98 23.78
CA TRP A 732 19.19 -26.92 24.06
C TRP A 732 17.87 -26.54 23.39
N ASP A 733 17.26 -27.53 22.79
CA ASP A 733 16.00 -27.50 22.05
C ASP A 733 14.87 -26.71 22.72
N PHE A 734 14.16 -25.89 21.93
CA PHE A 734 12.91 -25.24 22.27
C PHE A 734 11.73 -26.06 21.72
N PRO A 735 11.17 -26.99 22.45
CA PRO A 735 9.87 -27.49 22.08
C PRO A 735 8.81 -26.42 22.45
N ASP A 736 7.72 -26.39 21.76
CA ASP A 736 6.62 -25.42 21.77
C ASP A 736 6.06 -24.95 23.13
N VAL A 737 6.59 -25.32 24.26
CA VAL A 737 6.02 -25.05 25.60
C VAL A 737 7.06 -24.78 26.71
N ASN A 738 8.31 -24.48 26.42
CA ASN A 738 9.31 -24.47 27.46
C ASN A 738 9.64 -23.13 28.11
N LYS A 739 9.71 -23.19 29.40
CA LYS A 739 10.12 -22.15 30.33
C LYS A 739 11.64 -22.07 30.34
N VAL A 740 12.19 -21.06 29.68
CA VAL A 740 13.64 -20.83 29.64
C VAL A 740 14.07 -20.04 30.88
N LEU A 741 15.15 -20.50 31.51
CA LEU A 741 15.80 -19.80 32.60
C LEU A 741 17.15 -19.29 32.12
N ILE A 742 17.29 -17.97 32.05
CA ILE A 742 18.53 -17.30 31.69
C ILE A 742 19.19 -16.79 32.95
N PRO A 743 20.43 -17.19 33.26
CA PRO A 743 21.15 -16.68 34.42
C PRO A 743 21.38 -15.17 34.21
N MET A 744 20.99 -14.38 35.20
CA MET A 744 21.23 -12.94 35.26
C MET A 744 22.26 -12.65 36.35
N ILE A 745 23.20 -11.81 36.04
CA ILE A 745 24.15 -11.29 37.02
C ILE A 745 23.94 -9.79 37.07
N GLY A 746 23.46 -9.26 38.18
CA GLY A 746 23.27 -7.82 38.35
C GLY A 746 22.56 -7.48 39.65
N MET A 747 22.67 -6.22 40.05
CA MET A 747 22.03 -5.70 41.24
C MET A 747 21.50 -4.29 40.96
N GLY A 748 20.22 -4.09 41.27
CA GLY A 748 19.56 -2.80 41.13
C GLY A 748 18.29 -2.69 41.93
N ARG A 749 17.71 -1.48 41.99
CA ARG A 749 16.41 -1.22 42.57
C ARG A 749 15.28 -1.56 41.61
N ALA A 750 15.51 -1.22 40.33
CA ALA A 750 14.60 -1.48 39.20
C ALA A 750 15.32 -2.23 38.08
N VAL A 751 14.58 -2.93 37.27
CA VAL A 751 15.05 -3.64 36.09
C VAL A 751 14.12 -3.37 34.90
N LYS A 752 14.68 -3.20 33.71
CA LYS A 752 13.97 -3.09 32.42
C LYS A 752 14.54 -4.15 31.47
N PHE A 753 13.68 -4.71 30.65
CA PHE A 753 14.02 -5.67 29.62
C PHE A 753 13.68 -5.11 28.26
N SER A 754 14.58 -5.28 27.29
CA SER A 754 14.36 -4.99 25.88
C SER A 754 14.57 -6.27 25.06
N PHE A 755 13.57 -6.62 24.29
CA PHE A 755 13.59 -7.75 23.38
C PHE A 755 13.62 -7.21 21.95
N THR A 756 14.55 -7.72 21.15
CA THR A 756 14.64 -7.35 19.72
C THR A 756 14.86 -8.59 18.87
N ALA A 757 14.28 -8.61 17.68
CA ALA A 757 14.51 -9.63 16.67
C ALA A 757 14.48 -8.99 15.29
N ASP A 758 15.48 -9.34 14.50
CA ASP A 758 15.75 -8.81 13.17
C ASP A 758 15.62 -9.87 12.05
N HIS A 759 15.11 -11.07 12.36
CA HIS A 759 15.06 -12.18 11.42
C HIS A 759 13.65 -12.48 10.89
N LYS A 760 13.61 -13.24 9.79
CA LYS A 760 12.40 -13.73 9.08
C LYS A 760 11.46 -14.59 9.93
N THR A 761 11.78 -14.84 11.19
CA THR A 761 11.11 -15.82 12.03
C THR A 761 9.95 -15.24 12.82
N ASP A 762 8.93 -16.07 12.98
CA ASP A 762 7.82 -15.79 13.86
C ASP A 762 8.28 -15.92 15.32
N ILE A 763 8.03 -14.89 16.12
CA ILE A 763 8.39 -14.86 17.54
C ILE A 763 7.16 -14.41 18.32
N SER A 764 6.85 -15.15 19.37
CA SER A 764 5.85 -14.73 20.34
C SER A 764 6.34 -14.95 21.78
N ILE A 765 5.93 -14.08 22.69
CA ILE A 765 6.24 -14.18 24.13
C ILE A 765 4.93 -14.15 24.93
N ALA A 766 4.62 -15.25 25.57
CA ALA A 766 3.40 -15.41 26.33
C ALA A 766 3.52 -14.89 27.77
N PHE A 767 4.67 -15.07 28.41
CA PHE A 767 4.97 -14.48 29.71
C PHE A 767 6.47 -14.38 29.98
N TYR A 768 6.84 -13.51 30.90
CA TYR A 768 8.19 -13.41 31.42
C TYR A 768 8.18 -13.30 32.96
N GLY A 769 9.32 -13.55 33.57
CA GLY A 769 9.44 -13.44 35.01
C GLY A 769 10.88 -13.31 35.47
N VAL A 770 11.05 -12.83 36.68
CA VAL A 770 12.36 -12.57 37.29
C VAL A 770 12.47 -13.26 38.62
N LYS A 771 13.58 -13.97 38.83
CA LYS A 771 13.99 -14.50 40.13
C LYS A 771 15.08 -13.61 40.73
N TYR A 772 14.85 -13.15 41.96
CA TYR A 772 15.74 -12.24 42.64
C TYR A 772 15.82 -12.52 44.15
N VAL A 773 16.86 -12.01 44.78
CA VAL A 773 17.05 -12.00 46.22
C VAL A 773 17.09 -10.53 46.67
N PRO A 774 16.23 -10.09 47.61
CA PRO A 774 16.38 -8.77 48.20
C PRO A 774 17.73 -8.67 48.91
N SER A 775 18.50 -7.62 48.61
CA SER A 775 19.72 -7.37 49.37
C SER A 775 19.35 -6.77 50.74
N GLY A 776 19.92 -7.24 51.82
CA GLY A 776 19.58 -6.80 53.19
C GLY A 776 19.94 -5.36 53.52
N HIS A 777 20.51 -4.60 52.59
CA HIS A 777 20.82 -3.16 52.79
C HIS A 777 19.60 -2.34 52.36
N LYS A 778 18.91 -1.73 53.33
CA LYS A 778 18.19 -0.50 53.07
C LYS A 778 19.20 0.51 52.52
N ALA A 779 18.95 1.14 51.42
CA ALA A 779 19.71 2.32 51.04
C ALA A 779 19.52 3.34 52.18
N ASN A 780 20.52 3.55 52.95
CA ASN A 780 20.63 4.81 53.67
C ASN A 780 20.88 5.88 52.60
N ASP A 781 20.09 6.92 52.63
CA ASP A 781 20.09 8.07 51.74
C ASP A 781 21.46 8.63 51.47
#